data_f881fe264e9b81fda6e7398f10377fc8
#
_entry.id   f881fe264e9b81fda6e7398f10377fc8
#
_cell.length_a   1.000
_cell.length_b   1.000
_cell.length_c   1.000
_cell.angle_alpha   90.00
_cell.angle_beta   90.00
_cell.angle_gamma   90.00
#
_symmetry.space_group_name_H-M   'P 1'
#
loop_
_entity.id
_entity.type
_entity.pdbx_description
1 polymer ?
#
loop_
_entity_poly.entity_id
_entity_poly.type
_entity_poly.pdbx_seq_one_letter_code
_entity_poly.pdbx_strand_id
1 'polypeptide(L)'
;VTVQRLCLALVLLCLVFGVPATSAAQDGPPPLRDYAIDVWTSRNGLPHNSLRDIAQTPEGHLWFATWEGLVRYNGLDFTVFDRSTRPGLRDNGVGALFVDREGGLWISDSRGNVTRRSADGRWQVFAHQPPAPQVLIQAMQMDSHGRLWLLYEGNGIGSLTRDGHFDYQKPPADVPMAMSFTKLVVDAQDRVWVGTLDGLVVRGTDGMLRRAPESYGLGRGLVWPYRAPDGVLWIVAGERIYRMVDGMPQLQHRLAPGMHITSMLQDRHGDLWLGTENQGLLRLSRHGVERLPAGLSLPGGRVVSLREDAEGSIWVGANGGLYRLRETLFSSFTERDGLSGDYVRTVLEDRDRQLWVGSASGLDRRDAQGVFHPVPLRNRGGKTPSVLSLAQDHAGGLWVGTFGDGILHLDGQGRMLRSYGADDGLLGGNIRAMSVDREGAVWAGTQKGVARLDANGVTVPTVPGMPTGLVTALAHDAEGDLWVGTIEGISVLRGDHVQRIDLTPLGGGRSVFGFQQIGDAMWISSDRGLYRYQDGTLSRVGLEQGMPVDTVFQLVPDRVGNVWISSNRGVLRTDMAMLNDVADGRTRRIEVEHYNEIDGMANSQANGSSGPSAILRQDGTFWVVTAGGLSTVDPLRLQRFRERLAPPAAIETVLVDGVPLHWQGANHNTLPGGRRLSISYVGLSYLMSERIRYRTRLEGLDSAWIERGQQRSVEFIGLPPGDYTLHVSAAHPGGAWGDSEAVWSFTVEPFLWQRRSVQFVCGLLLLAGLVALYRYLIKRYKASNVRLARKVDAATRDLKAQTASLQALNEEKTQLAARLAVQAEQFERQAREDALTGLPNRRAFDEALARDFARSQRSGHPLCLVVLDIDHFKEVNDQHSHSVGDVVLTEVARVIASACRDSDMPARTGGEEFTLLLNDTRLAEAAQVCARLRGLFHDHPDWAGVPGLQVTFSAGLVELEAGDRTPMLLYQRADRALYRAKSEGRDRTAIG
;
A
#
# COMPACT_ATOMS: atom_id res chain seq x y z
N VAL A 1 -5.34 -43.92 53.24
CA VAL A 1 -6.77 -43.91 52.88
C VAL A 1 -7.31 -42.47 52.76
N THR A 2 -6.80 -41.50 53.55
CA THR A 2 -7.30 -40.11 53.59
C THR A 2 -6.78 -39.26 52.46
N VAL A 3 -5.56 -39.44 51.96
CA VAL A 3 -4.96 -38.67 50.87
C VAL A 3 -5.52 -39.11 49.50
N GLN A 4 -5.81 -40.40 49.32
CA GLN A 4 -6.43 -40.88 48.06
C GLN A 4 -7.88 -40.42 47.90
N ARG A 5 -8.63 -40.21 48.98
CA ARG A 5 -9.98 -39.64 48.89
C ARG A 5 -10.00 -38.15 48.64
N LEU A 6 -8.97 -37.41 49.08
CA LEU A 6 -8.82 -35.99 48.79
C LEU A 6 -8.42 -35.73 47.30
N CYS A 7 -7.54 -36.56 46.78
CA CYS A 7 -7.18 -36.48 45.35
C CYS A 7 -8.34 -36.88 44.41
N LEU A 8 -9.16 -37.87 44.81
CA LEU A 8 -10.35 -38.25 44.05
C LEU A 8 -11.44 -37.17 44.10
N ALA A 9 -11.60 -36.48 45.24
CA ALA A 9 -12.52 -35.37 45.40
C ALA A 9 -12.06 -34.12 44.61
N LEU A 10 -10.76 -33.84 44.53
CA LEU A 10 -10.21 -32.76 43.70
C LEU A 10 -10.36 -33.06 42.20
N VAL A 11 -10.16 -34.30 41.76
CA VAL A 11 -10.38 -34.71 40.38
C VAL A 11 -11.86 -34.68 39.99
N LEU A 12 -12.76 -35.06 40.90
CA LEU A 12 -14.21 -34.92 40.68
C LEU A 12 -14.66 -33.45 40.71
N LEU A 13 -14.05 -32.58 41.52
CA LEU A 13 -14.35 -31.14 41.51
C LEU A 13 -13.88 -30.46 40.22
N CYS A 14 -12.78 -30.89 39.66
CA CYS A 14 -12.32 -30.43 38.34
C CYS A 14 -13.19 -30.94 37.16
N LEU A 15 -13.95 -32.02 37.36
CA LEU A 15 -14.90 -32.57 36.37
C LEU A 15 -16.31 -31.93 36.46
N VAL A 16 -16.65 -31.29 37.56
CA VAL A 16 -17.97 -30.63 37.76
C VAL A 16 -17.94 -29.15 37.45
N PHE A 17 -16.80 -28.49 37.61
CA PHE A 17 -16.56 -27.20 36.98
C PHE A 17 -15.99 -27.46 35.62
N GLY A 18 -16.84 -27.88 34.69
CA GLY A 18 -16.58 -27.81 33.30
C GLY A 18 -16.14 -26.37 32.99
N VAL A 19 -14.81 -26.11 32.95
CA VAL A 19 -14.29 -25.05 32.17
C VAL A 19 -14.97 -25.23 30.80
N PRO A 20 -15.77 -24.30 30.33
CA PRO A 20 -16.22 -24.37 28.97
C PRO A 20 -14.94 -24.57 28.17
N ALA A 21 -14.78 -25.74 27.54
CA ALA A 21 -13.80 -25.90 26.52
C ALA A 21 -14.12 -24.73 25.59
N THR A 22 -13.34 -23.67 25.69
CA THR A 22 -13.22 -22.73 24.60
C THR A 22 -12.91 -23.65 23.46
N SER A 23 -13.91 -23.93 22.64
CA SER A 23 -13.74 -24.52 21.33
C SER A 23 -12.63 -23.66 20.72
N ALA A 24 -11.41 -24.16 20.77
CA ALA A 24 -10.39 -23.73 19.88
C ALA A 24 -11.06 -23.89 18.52
N ALA A 25 -11.55 -22.80 17.98
CA ALA A 25 -12.01 -22.76 16.60
C ALA A 25 -10.85 -23.39 15.84
N GLN A 26 -11.04 -24.62 15.40
CA GLN A 26 -10.07 -25.28 14.56
C GLN A 26 -9.80 -24.29 13.44
N ASP A 27 -8.55 -23.82 13.33
CA ASP A 27 -8.09 -22.98 12.25
C ASP A 27 -8.20 -23.82 10.96
N GLY A 28 -9.42 -23.94 10.48
CA GLY A 28 -9.69 -24.51 9.17
C GLY A 28 -9.29 -23.49 8.12
N PRO A 29 -8.98 -23.92 6.91
CA PRO A 29 -8.66 -23.02 5.81
C PRO A 29 -9.82 -22.04 5.60
N PRO A 30 -9.53 -20.76 5.31
CA PRO A 30 -10.57 -19.79 5.07
C PRO A 30 -11.44 -20.20 3.87
N PRO A 31 -12.74 -19.86 3.89
CA PRO A 31 -13.61 -20.05 2.72
C PRO A 31 -13.02 -19.37 1.47
N LEU A 32 -13.27 -19.92 0.28
CA LEU A 32 -12.72 -19.34 -0.97
C LEU A 32 -13.15 -17.89 -1.23
N ARG A 33 -14.29 -17.46 -0.69
CA ARG A 33 -14.74 -16.06 -0.78
C ARG A 33 -13.88 -15.08 0.01
N ASP A 34 -13.11 -15.56 1.00
CA ASP A 34 -12.21 -14.75 1.81
C ASP A 34 -10.81 -14.61 1.18
N TYR A 35 -10.66 -15.02 -0.08
CA TYR A 35 -9.45 -14.79 -0.86
C TYR A 35 -9.66 -13.63 -1.82
N ALA A 36 -8.75 -12.67 -1.83
CA ALA A 36 -8.60 -11.73 -2.93
C ALA A 36 -7.73 -12.35 -4.02
N ILE A 37 -8.03 -12.02 -5.27
CA ILE A 37 -7.23 -12.44 -6.42
C ILE A 37 -6.58 -11.20 -7.03
N ASP A 38 -5.26 -11.16 -6.97
CA ASP A 38 -4.46 -10.18 -7.69
C ASP A 38 -3.99 -10.77 -9.00
N VAL A 39 -3.88 -9.96 -10.06
CA VAL A 39 -3.58 -10.40 -11.42
C VAL A 39 -2.47 -9.57 -12.03
N TRP A 40 -1.46 -10.24 -12.57
CA TRP A 40 -0.39 -9.62 -13.36
C TRP A 40 -0.32 -10.22 -14.74
N THR A 41 -0.15 -9.37 -15.72
CA THR A 41 0.00 -9.70 -17.13
C THR A 41 1.14 -8.90 -17.73
N SER A 42 1.41 -9.06 -19.01
CA SER A 42 2.39 -8.25 -19.73
C SER A 42 2.05 -6.74 -19.77
N ARG A 43 0.82 -6.37 -19.40
CA ARG A 43 0.40 -4.96 -19.32
C ARG A 43 0.84 -4.28 -18.01
N ASN A 44 1.14 -5.07 -16.98
CA ASN A 44 1.48 -4.57 -15.64
C ASN A 44 2.74 -5.21 -15.06
N GLY A 45 3.72 -5.50 -15.90
CA GLY A 45 5.10 -5.77 -15.48
C GLY A 45 5.65 -7.16 -15.75
N LEU A 46 4.84 -8.14 -16.15
CA LEU A 46 5.37 -9.43 -16.58
C LEU A 46 5.95 -9.33 -18.00
N PRO A 47 7.08 -9.98 -18.31
CA PRO A 47 7.60 -10.01 -19.67
C PRO A 47 6.73 -10.86 -20.62
N HIS A 48 6.04 -11.86 -20.09
CA HIS A 48 5.20 -12.77 -20.86
C HIS A 48 4.04 -13.33 -20.02
N ASN A 49 2.86 -13.51 -20.63
CA ASN A 49 1.65 -13.98 -19.92
C ASN A 49 1.63 -15.49 -19.63
N SER A 50 2.46 -16.28 -20.27
CA SER A 50 2.52 -17.71 -20.02
C SER A 50 3.62 -18.04 -19.02
N LEU A 51 3.21 -18.43 -17.82
CA LEU A 51 4.12 -18.84 -16.75
C LEU A 51 4.22 -20.37 -16.73
N ARG A 52 5.44 -20.86 -16.61
CA ARG A 52 5.72 -22.29 -16.61
C ARG A 52 5.94 -22.85 -15.22
N ASP A 53 6.65 -22.13 -14.37
CA ASP A 53 6.97 -22.57 -13.01
C ASP A 53 7.14 -21.40 -12.04
N ILE A 54 6.98 -21.70 -10.75
CA ILE A 54 7.07 -20.73 -9.66
C ILE A 54 7.90 -21.31 -8.53
N ALA A 55 8.90 -20.57 -8.07
CA ALA A 55 9.72 -20.93 -6.93
C ALA A 55 9.86 -19.77 -5.93
N GLN A 56 10.11 -20.07 -4.67
CA GLN A 56 10.47 -19.10 -3.65
C GLN A 56 11.79 -19.50 -3.03
N THR A 57 12.75 -18.58 -3.00
CA THR A 57 14.03 -18.76 -2.32
C THR A 57 13.92 -18.48 -0.81
N PRO A 58 14.80 -19.04 0.04
CA PRO A 58 14.72 -18.85 1.49
C PRO A 58 14.82 -17.39 1.94
N GLU A 59 15.48 -16.54 1.14
CA GLU A 59 15.51 -15.09 1.39
C GLU A 59 14.14 -14.43 1.29
N GLY A 60 13.19 -15.14 0.65
CA GLY A 60 11.80 -14.69 0.49
C GLY A 60 11.41 -14.29 -0.94
N HIS A 61 12.34 -14.05 -1.86
CA HIS A 61 12.00 -13.68 -3.24
C HIS A 61 11.23 -14.77 -3.98
N LEU A 62 10.20 -14.35 -4.74
CA LEU A 62 9.54 -15.21 -5.70
C LEU A 62 10.19 -15.13 -7.08
N TRP A 63 10.23 -16.29 -7.74
CA TRP A 63 10.83 -16.45 -9.06
C TRP A 63 9.85 -17.12 -10.00
N PHE A 64 9.74 -16.59 -11.20
CA PHE A 64 8.80 -17.08 -12.22
C PHE A 64 9.55 -17.44 -13.48
N ALA A 65 9.29 -18.64 -14.00
CA ALA A 65 9.78 -19.10 -15.28
C ALA A 65 8.83 -18.63 -16.40
N THR A 66 9.36 -17.91 -17.37
CA THR A 66 8.60 -17.47 -18.56
C THR A 66 9.35 -17.79 -19.86
N TRP A 67 8.70 -17.61 -21.02
CA TRP A 67 9.35 -17.74 -22.32
C TRP A 67 10.28 -16.56 -22.65
N GLU A 68 10.11 -15.40 -21.99
CA GLU A 68 10.90 -14.19 -22.25
C GLU A 68 11.83 -13.84 -21.06
N GLY A 69 12.18 -14.84 -20.27
CA GLY A 69 13.16 -14.70 -19.19
C GLY A 69 12.71 -15.29 -17.85
N LEU A 70 13.65 -15.24 -16.91
CA LEU A 70 13.43 -15.50 -15.51
C LEU A 70 13.02 -14.18 -14.82
N VAL A 71 11.96 -14.21 -14.05
CA VAL A 71 11.45 -13.03 -13.36
C VAL A 71 11.63 -13.19 -11.85
N ARG A 72 12.24 -12.23 -11.20
CA ARG A 72 12.27 -12.11 -9.74
C ARG A 72 11.23 -11.09 -9.30
N TYR A 73 10.49 -11.40 -8.25
CA TYR A 73 9.49 -10.52 -7.65
C TYR A 73 9.76 -10.33 -6.16
N ASN A 74 9.72 -9.10 -5.70
CA ASN A 74 10.00 -8.73 -4.31
C ASN A 74 8.74 -8.29 -3.54
N GLY A 75 7.56 -8.50 -4.13
CA GLY A 75 6.29 -8.05 -3.57
C GLY A 75 5.75 -6.75 -4.19
N LEU A 76 6.60 -5.99 -4.87
CA LEU A 76 6.27 -4.69 -5.47
C LEU A 76 6.71 -4.59 -6.93
N ASP A 77 7.96 -4.97 -7.20
CA ASP A 77 8.60 -4.76 -8.49
C ASP A 77 9.07 -6.08 -9.10
N PHE A 78 8.95 -6.21 -10.42
CA PHE A 78 9.49 -7.30 -11.20
C PHE A 78 10.88 -6.96 -11.73
N THR A 79 11.84 -7.87 -11.53
CA THR A 79 13.17 -7.81 -12.15
C THR A 79 13.29 -8.96 -13.14
N VAL A 80 13.51 -8.64 -14.41
CA VAL A 80 13.65 -9.64 -15.48
C VAL A 80 15.12 -9.94 -15.72
N PHE A 81 15.44 -11.23 -15.79
CA PHE A 81 16.75 -11.77 -16.17
C PHE A 81 16.60 -12.50 -17.50
N ASP A 82 17.34 -12.06 -18.50
CA ASP A 82 17.35 -12.60 -19.85
C ASP A 82 18.78 -12.73 -20.39
N ARG A 83 18.94 -13.00 -21.67
CA ARG A 83 20.25 -13.13 -22.35
C ARG A 83 21.06 -11.84 -22.35
N SER A 84 20.45 -10.68 -22.18
CA SER A 84 21.11 -9.37 -22.12
C SER A 84 21.55 -9.02 -20.70
N THR A 85 20.97 -9.68 -19.68
CA THR A 85 21.23 -9.43 -18.26
C THR A 85 22.51 -10.12 -17.83
N ARG A 86 23.32 -9.48 -17.00
CA ARG A 86 24.58 -10.07 -16.47
C ARG A 86 24.41 -10.50 -15.01
N PRO A 87 24.91 -11.68 -14.68
CA PRO A 87 25.27 -12.84 -15.49
C PRO A 87 24.03 -13.47 -16.11
N GLY A 88 24.02 -13.66 -17.40
CA GLY A 88 22.83 -13.98 -18.14
C GLY A 88 22.48 -15.46 -18.16
N LEU A 89 21.23 -15.72 -18.51
CA LEU A 89 20.75 -16.99 -19.00
C LEU A 89 21.30 -17.24 -20.41
N ARG A 90 21.49 -18.51 -20.79
CA ARG A 90 21.88 -18.84 -22.17
C ARG A 90 20.73 -18.75 -23.17
N ASP A 91 19.51 -18.90 -22.68
CA ASP A 91 18.29 -18.75 -23.46
C ASP A 91 17.22 -18.02 -22.66
N ASN A 92 16.32 -17.28 -23.33
CA ASN A 92 15.21 -16.58 -22.65
C ASN A 92 14.11 -17.55 -22.20
N GLY A 93 13.89 -18.64 -22.92
CA GLY A 93 12.86 -19.59 -22.59
C GLY A 93 13.21 -20.40 -21.35
N VAL A 94 12.68 -20.01 -20.18
CA VAL A 94 12.88 -20.73 -18.93
C VAL A 94 11.81 -21.81 -18.76
N GLY A 95 12.25 -23.04 -18.46
CA GLY A 95 11.39 -24.23 -18.37
C GLY A 95 10.90 -24.52 -16.96
N ALA A 96 11.82 -24.82 -16.06
CA ALA A 96 11.53 -25.23 -14.69
C ALA A 96 12.46 -24.52 -13.70
N LEU A 97 11.99 -24.40 -12.47
CA LEU A 97 12.70 -23.85 -11.33
C LEU A 97 12.76 -24.86 -10.19
N PHE A 98 13.88 -24.89 -9.50
CA PHE A 98 14.03 -25.72 -8.29
C PHE A 98 14.93 -25.00 -7.30
N VAL A 99 14.55 -24.99 -6.02
CA VAL A 99 15.36 -24.43 -4.94
C VAL A 99 15.96 -25.57 -4.12
N ASP A 100 17.28 -25.59 -4.03
CA ASP A 100 17.98 -26.61 -3.25
C ASP A 100 17.98 -26.33 -1.75
N ARG A 101 18.44 -27.27 -0.94
CA ARG A 101 18.50 -27.14 0.54
C ARG A 101 19.46 -26.05 1.02
N GLU A 102 20.39 -25.61 0.17
CA GLU A 102 21.35 -24.53 0.45
C GLU A 102 20.80 -23.16 0.04
N GLY A 103 19.55 -23.10 -0.45
CA GLY A 103 18.91 -21.89 -0.94
C GLY A 103 19.28 -21.50 -2.37
N GLY A 104 20.05 -22.35 -3.07
CA GLY A 104 20.40 -22.12 -4.46
C GLY A 104 19.20 -22.34 -5.40
N LEU A 105 18.96 -21.40 -6.31
CA LEU A 105 17.93 -21.50 -7.35
C LEU A 105 18.53 -22.14 -8.60
N TRP A 106 17.97 -23.27 -9.00
CA TRP A 106 18.26 -23.97 -10.24
C TRP A 106 17.24 -23.58 -11.32
N ILE A 107 17.73 -23.28 -12.49
CA ILE A 107 16.95 -22.73 -13.60
C ILE A 107 17.26 -23.56 -14.84
N SER A 108 16.24 -24.10 -15.50
CA SER A 108 16.42 -24.78 -16.78
C SER A 108 15.99 -23.89 -17.95
N ASP A 109 16.60 -24.08 -19.10
CA ASP A 109 16.21 -23.35 -20.31
C ASP A 109 15.64 -24.28 -21.42
N SER A 110 15.17 -23.64 -22.50
CA SER A 110 14.54 -24.30 -23.64
C SER A 110 15.50 -25.15 -24.47
N ARG A 111 16.82 -25.05 -24.24
CA ARG A 111 17.89 -25.76 -24.96
C ARG A 111 18.61 -26.82 -24.12
N GLY A 112 18.05 -27.15 -22.96
CA GLY A 112 18.59 -28.20 -22.10
C GLY A 112 19.77 -27.76 -21.24
N ASN A 113 20.08 -26.46 -21.15
CA ASN A 113 21.07 -25.98 -20.19
C ASN A 113 20.43 -25.80 -18.81
N VAL A 114 21.27 -25.90 -17.78
CA VAL A 114 20.89 -25.66 -16.39
C VAL A 114 21.79 -24.58 -15.81
N THR A 115 21.19 -23.62 -15.15
CA THR A 115 21.90 -22.55 -14.47
C THR A 115 21.58 -22.59 -12.98
N ARG A 116 22.57 -22.48 -12.12
CA ARG A 116 22.39 -22.35 -10.67
C ARG A 116 22.74 -20.94 -10.23
N ARG A 117 21.82 -20.29 -9.55
CA ARG A 117 22.10 -19.07 -8.77
C ARG A 117 22.22 -19.47 -7.30
N SER A 118 23.39 -19.35 -6.72
CA SER A 118 23.60 -19.62 -5.29
C SER A 118 22.93 -18.53 -4.41
N ALA A 119 22.71 -18.83 -3.13
CA ALA A 119 22.11 -17.89 -2.17
C ALA A 119 22.88 -16.56 -2.07
N ASP A 120 24.20 -16.58 -2.24
CA ASP A 120 25.05 -15.38 -2.27
C ASP A 120 25.01 -14.63 -3.62
N GLY A 121 24.16 -15.05 -4.56
CA GLY A 121 23.93 -14.36 -5.82
C GLY A 121 24.89 -14.73 -6.96
N ARG A 122 25.80 -15.69 -6.78
CA ARG A 122 26.70 -16.15 -7.85
C ARG A 122 25.98 -17.08 -8.83
N TRP A 123 26.27 -16.91 -10.12
CA TRP A 123 25.68 -17.70 -11.19
C TRP A 123 26.69 -18.69 -11.74
N GLN A 124 26.25 -19.94 -11.88
CA GLN A 124 27.00 -21.04 -12.48
C GLN A 124 26.17 -21.69 -13.57
N VAL A 125 26.72 -21.80 -14.77
CA VAL A 125 26.02 -22.39 -15.93
C VAL A 125 26.56 -23.76 -16.23
N PHE A 126 25.71 -24.75 -16.24
CA PHE A 126 25.96 -26.11 -16.71
C PHE A 126 25.41 -26.23 -18.14
N ALA A 127 26.30 -26.14 -19.10
CA ALA A 127 25.92 -26.26 -20.49
C ALA A 127 25.45 -27.68 -20.80
N HIS A 128 24.46 -27.80 -21.68
CA HIS A 128 24.01 -29.06 -22.22
C HIS A 128 25.20 -29.92 -22.71
N GLN A 129 25.16 -31.21 -22.43
CA GLN A 129 26.16 -32.22 -22.86
C GLN A 129 25.49 -33.41 -23.52
N PRO A 130 25.97 -33.88 -24.71
CA PRO A 130 25.54 -35.15 -25.27
C PRO A 130 25.84 -36.32 -24.32
N PRO A 131 24.98 -37.39 -24.27
CA PRO A 131 23.89 -37.70 -25.20
C PRO A 131 22.53 -37.10 -24.83
N ALA A 132 22.43 -36.21 -23.84
CA ALA A 132 21.14 -35.58 -23.49
C ALA A 132 20.60 -34.75 -24.68
N PRO A 133 19.27 -34.64 -24.85
CA PRO A 133 18.67 -33.90 -25.96
C PRO A 133 18.72 -32.39 -25.71
N GLN A 134 18.86 -31.59 -26.78
CA GLN A 134 18.74 -30.14 -26.74
C GLN A 134 17.29 -29.68 -26.80
N VAL A 135 16.54 -29.98 -25.79
CA VAL A 135 15.12 -29.64 -25.67
C VAL A 135 14.82 -29.06 -24.31
N LEU A 136 13.65 -28.48 -24.14
CA LEU A 136 13.18 -27.93 -22.88
C LEU A 136 13.27 -28.97 -21.76
N ILE A 137 13.83 -28.53 -20.61
CA ILE A 137 13.73 -29.28 -19.37
C ILE A 137 12.47 -28.77 -18.64
N GLN A 138 11.47 -29.64 -18.47
CA GLN A 138 10.14 -29.32 -17.97
C GLN A 138 10.01 -29.41 -16.45
N ALA A 139 10.86 -30.22 -15.80
CA ALA A 139 10.85 -30.38 -14.35
C ALA A 139 12.25 -30.71 -13.84
N MET A 140 12.51 -30.29 -12.61
CA MET A 140 13.75 -30.56 -11.89
C MET A 140 13.44 -30.92 -10.44
N GLN A 141 14.12 -31.95 -9.91
CA GLN A 141 14.13 -32.23 -8.46
C GLN A 141 15.46 -32.84 -8.04
N MET A 142 15.83 -32.62 -6.78
CA MET A 142 17.08 -33.12 -6.22
C MET A 142 16.82 -34.31 -5.31
N ASP A 143 17.65 -35.36 -5.43
CA ASP A 143 17.63 -36.51 -4.51
C ASP A 143 18.37 -36.20 -3.20
N SER A 144 18.38 -37.18 -2.27
CA SER A 144 19.04 -37.02 -0.96
C SER A 144 20.57 -36.93 -1.07
N HIS A 145 21.16 -37.39 -2.17
CA HIS A 145 22.59 -37.38 -2.47
C HIS A 145 23.05 -36.09 -3.16
N GLY A 146 22.11 -35.13 -3.42
CA GLY A 146 22.41 -33.86 -4.07
C GLY A 146 22.54 -33.97 -5.58
N ARG A 147 22.04 -35.03 -6.20
CA ARG A 147 21.93 -35.17 -7.64
C ARG A 147 20.63 -34.52 -8.11
N LEU A 148 20.72 -33.62 -9.10
CA LEU A 148 19.57 -32.96 -9.72
C LEU A 148 19.03 -33.79 -10.86
N TRP A 149 17.80 -34.28 -10.74
CA TRP A 149 17.08 -35.01 -11.79
C TRP A 149 16.35 -34.04 -12.71
N LEU A 150 16.43 -34.32 -14.02
CA LEU A 150 15.94 -33.46 -15.08
C LEU A 150 14.95 -34.23 -15.94
N LEU A 151 13.80 -33.63 -16.26
CA LEU A 151 12.83 -34.17 -17.18
C LEU A 151 12.86 -33.41 -18.50
N TYR A 152 13.32 -34.09 -19.55
CA TYR A 152 13.39 -33.52 -20.90
C TYR A 152 12.08 -33.74 -21.64
N GLU A 153 11.61 -32.70 -22.34
CA GLU A 153 10.35 -32.72 -23.08
C GLU A 153 10.36 -33.84 -24.15
N GLY A 154 9.49 -34.85 -23.97
CA GLY A 154 9.34 -35.97 -24.89
C GLY A 154 10.54 -36.90 -25.02
N ASN A 155 11.58 -36.77 -24.22
CA ASN A 155 12.87 -37.43 -24.49
C ASN A 155 13.46 -38.23 -23.32
N GLY A 156 12.80 -38.33 -22.18
CA GLY A 156 13.31 -39.09 -21.03
C GLY A 156 13.83 -38.27 -19.89
N ILE A 157 14.65 -38.85 -19.03
CA ILE A 157 15.21 -38.20 -17.83
C ILE A 157 16.72 -38.13 -17.90
N GLY A 158 17.26 -37.10 -17.30
CA GLY A 158 18.68 -36.95 -17.05
C GLY A 158 18.98 -36.68 -15.58
N SER A 159 20.24 -36.69 -15.24
CA SER A 159 20.70 -36.23 -13.95
C SER A 159 21.96 -35.40 -14.09
N LEU A 160 22.10 -34.45 -13.19
CA LEU A 160 23.24 -33.53 -13.09
C LEU A 160 23.81 -33.61 -11.68
N THR A 161 25.09 -33.92 -11.58
CA THR A 161 25.81 -33.89 -10.31
C THR A 161 26.40 -32.51 -10.03
N ARG A 162 26.84 -32.25 -8.78
CA ARG A 162 27.38 -30.94 -8.39
C ARG A 162 28.67 -30.57 -9.12
N ASP A 163 29.45 -31.57 -9.50
CA ASP A 163 30.70 -31.42 -10.28
C ASP A 163 30.46 -31.20 -11.79
N GLY A 164 29.16 -31.20 -12.20
CA GLY A 164 28.77 -30.89 -13.58
C GLY A 164 28.70 -32.08 -14.51
N HIS A 165 28.71 -33.32 -13.98
CA HIS A 165 28.55 -34.52 -14.81
C HIS A 165 27.08 -34.74 -15.11
N PHE A 166 26.76 -34.87 -16.41
CA PHE A 166 25.43 -35.22 -16.93
C PHE A 166 25.35 -36.70 -17.21
N ASP A 167 24.26 -37.35 -16.79
CA ASP A 167 23.85 -38.66 -17.19
C ASP A 167 22.45 -38.60 -17.85
N TYR A 168 22.16 -39.47 -18.81
CA TYR A 168 20.89 -39.43 -19.54
C TYR A 168 20.34 -40.82 -19.78
N GLN A 169 19.10 -41.02 -19.45
CA GLN A 169 18.37 -42.26 -19.65
C GLN A 169 17.16 -42.07 -20.59
N LYS A 170 17.15 -42.86 -21.70
CA LYS A 170 15.99 -42.90 -22.59
C LYS A 170 14.80 -43.58 -21.89
N PRO A 171 13.58 -43.26 -22.31
CA PRO A 171 12.41 -44.00 -21.90
C PRO A 171 12.53 -45.50 -22.15
N PRO A 172 11.86 -46.37 -21.36
CA PRO A 172 11.74 -47.77 -21.65
C PRO A 172 11.17 -47.99 -23.06
N ALA A 173 11.57 -49.06 -23.75
CA ALA A 173 11.18 -49.30 -25.14
C ALA A 173 9.65 -49.53 -25.34
N ASP A 174 8.95 -49.93 -24.28
CA ASP A 174 7.50 -50.10 -24.23
C ASP A 174 6.74 -48.79 -23.89
N VAL A 175 7.44 -47.70 -23.63
CA VAL A 175 6.86 -46.37 -23.45
C VAL A 175 7.12 -45.54 -24.71
N PRO A 176 6.08 -45.16 -25.47
CA PRO A 176 6.25 -44.46 -26.74
C PRO A 176 6.98 -43.13 -26.54
N MET A 177 8.07 -42.90 -27.30
CA MET A 177 8.88 -41.68 -27.21
C MET A 177 8.12 -40.38 -27.58
N ALA A 178 7.04 -40.50 -28.35
CA ALA A 178 6.16 -39.40 -28.71
C ALA A 178 5.23 -38.94 -27.56
N MET A 179 5.24 -39.63 -26.42
CA MET A 179 4.41 -39.33 -25.27
C MET A 179 5.03 -38.21 -24.41
N SER A 180 4.35 -37.10 -24.27
CA SER A 180 4.78 -36.00 -23.41
C SER A 180 4.92 -36.48 -22.00
N PHE A 181 6.12 -36.46 -21.45
CA PHE A 181 6.37 -36.55 -20.02
C PHE A 181 5.82 -35.32 -19.35
N THR A 182 5.14 -35.45 -18.21
CA THR A 182 4.35 -34.36 -17.67
C THR A 182 4.94 -33.78 -16.37
N LYS A 183 5.40 -34.67 -15.49
CA LYS A 183 5.94 -34.31 -14.17
C LYS A 183 7.00 -35.30 -13.72
N LEU A 184 7.95 -34.84 -12.93
CA LEU A 184 8.99 -35.66 -12.30
C LEU A 184 8.96 -35.40 -10.79
N VAL A 185 9.03 -36.46 -10.00
CA VAL A 185 9.08 -36.43 -8.54
C VAL A 185 10.13 -37.41 -8.04
N VAL A 186 10.94 -36.97 -7.06
CA VAL A 186 11.86 -37.83 -6.30
C VAL A 186 11.24 -38.08 -4.93
N ASP A 187 11.02 -39.38 -4.59
CA ASP A 187 10.47 -39.74 -3.28
C ASP A 187 11.54 -39.79 -2.15
N ALA A 188 11.08 -40.12 -0.94
CA ALA A 188 11.96 -40.23 0.23
C ALA A 188 12.97 -41.39 0.15
N GLN A 189 12.79 -42.33 -0.78
CA GLN A 189 13.70 -43.45 -1.06
C GLN A 189 14.57 -43.21 -2.30
N ASP A 190 14.64 -41.96 -2.79
CA ASP A 190 15.37 -41.57 -3.99
C ASP A 190 14.89 -42.26 -5.30
N ARG A 191 13.67 -42.80 -5.30
CA ARG A 191 13.08 -43.32 -6.54
C ARG A 191 12.55 -42.11 -7.34
N VAL A 192 12.80 -42.12 -8.64
CA VAL A 192 12.33 -41.09 -9.54
C VAL A 192 11.04 -41.56 -10.22
N TRP A 193 9.97 -40.82 -9.94
CA TRP A 193 8.63 -41.05 -10.51
C TRP A 193 8.37 -40.08 -11.65
N VAL A 194 7.96 -40.58 -12.78
CA VAL A 194 7.73 -39.79 -13.99
C VAL A 194 6.33 -40.03 -14.51
N GLY A 195 5.56 -38.97 -14.62
CA GLY A 195 4.24 -39.01 -15.22
C GLY A 195 4.31 -38.98 -16.76
N THR A 196 3.44 -39.72 -17.42
CA THR A 196 3.33 -39.74 -18.89
C THR A 196 1.88 -39.72 -19.35
N LEU A 197 1.66 -39.55 -20.66
CA LEU A 197 0.34 -39.69 -21.26
C LEU A 197 -0.11 -41.16 -21.39
N ASP A 198 0.77 -42.14 -21.11
CA ASP A 198 0.49 -43.61 -21.16
C ASP A 198 0.83 -44.29 -19.83
N GLY A 199 0.57 -43.64 -18.72
CA GLY A 199 0.76 -44.17 -17.38
C GLY A 199 1.96 -43.62 -16.64
N LEU A 200 2.40 -44.30 -15.57
CA LEU A 200 3.44 -43.90 -14.68
C LEU A 200 4.70 -44.73 -14.88
N VAL A 201 5.85 -44.06 -14.85
CA VAL A 201 7.17 -44.69 -14.98
C VAL A 201 7.97 -44.42 -13.70
N VAL A 202 8.71 -45.42 -13.22
CA VAL A 202 9.50 -45.33 -11.99
C VAL A 202 10.91 -45.81 -12.26
N ARG A 203 11.89 -45.00 -11.85
CA ARG A 203 13.28 -45.44 -11.75
C ARG A 203 13.51 -45.93 -10.33
N GLY A 204 13.74 -47.24 -10.23
CA GLY A 204 14.04 -47.86 -8.94
C GLY A 204 15.44 -47.55 -8.41
N THR A 205 15.71 -48.00 -7.19
CA THR A 205 17.04 -47.91 -6.55
C THR A 205 18.10 -48.74 -7.31
N ASP A 206 17.68 -49.70 -8.12
CA ASP A 206 18.53 -50.46 -9.04
C ASP A 206 18.98 -49.66 -10.29
N GLY A 207 18.52 -48.44 -10.39
CA GLY A 207 18.87 -47.54 -11.48
C GLY A 207 18.09 -47.76 -12.79
N MET A 208 17.17 -48.75 -12.84
CA MET A 208 16.40 -49.05 -14.04
C MET A 208 15.09 -48.31 -14.08
N LEU A 209 14.81 -47.69 -15.21
CA LEU A 209 13.53 -47.02 -15.49
C LEU A 209 12.51 -48.04 -16.03
N ARG A 210 11.37 -48.20 -15.35
CA ARG A 210 10.33 -49.20 -15.69
C ARG A 210 8.94 -48.60 -15.54
N ARG A 211 7.95 -49.18 -16.20
CA ARG A 211 6.55 -48.83 -15.88
C ARG A 211 6.21 -49.19 -14.43
N ALA A 212 5.35 -48.38 -13.82
CA ALA A 212 4.80 -48.72 -12.52
C ALA A 212 4.05 -50.06 -12.57
N PRO A 213 4.09 -50.86 -11.49
CA PRO A 213 3.42 -52.16 -11.45
C PRO A 213 1.93 -52.07 -11.83
N GLU A 214 1.43 -53.04 -12.60
CA GLU A 214 0.01 -53.10 -12.95
C GLU A 214 -0.88 -53.28 -11.70
N SER A 215 -0.34 -53.85 -10.62
CA SER A 215 -1.00 -53.98 -9.33
C SER A 215 -1.40 -52.64 -8.70
N TYR A 216 -0.86 -51.54 -9.19
CA TYR A 216 -1.26 -50.18 -8.74
C TYR A 216 -2.65 -49.78 -9.27
N GLY A 217 -3.18 -50.46 -10.32
CA GLY A 217 -4.52 -50.19 -10.85
C GLY A 217 -4.72 -48.79 -11.42
N LEU A 218 -3.63 -48.08 -11.77
CA LEU A 218 -3.69 -46.68 -12.24
C LEU A 218 -4.21 -46.60 -13.69
N GLY A 219 -4.12 -47.69 -14.45
CA GLY A 219 -4.52 -47.73 -15.86
C GLY A 219 -3.50 -47.06 -16.79
N ARG A 220 -3.87 -47.06 -18.10
CA ARG A 220 -3.16 -46.29 -19.13
C ARG A 220 -3.86 -44.97 -19.36
N GLY A 221 -3.12 -43.95 -19.76
CA GLY A 221 -3.58 -42.57 -19.94
C GLY A 221 -2.74 -41.60 -19.17
N LEU A 222 -3.19 -40.37 -19.06
CA LEU A 222 -2.47 -39.32 -18.34
C LEU A 222 -2.40 -39.65 -16.85
N VAL A 223 -1.19 -39.98 -16.40
CA VAL A 223 -0.86 -40.18 -14.97
C VAL A 223 0.35 -39.36 -14.61
N TRP A 224 0.30 -38.65 -13.48
CA TRP A 224 1.45 -37.91 -12.99
C TRP A 224 1.51 -37.87 -11.49
N PRO A 225 2.75 -37.83 -10.92
CA PRO A 225 2.98 -37.82 -9.49
C PRO A 225 3.09 -36.37 -8.95
N TYR A 226 2.75 -36.21 -7.68
CA TYR A 226 3.01 -35.00 -6.90
C TYR A 226 3.52 -35.40 -5.51
N ARG A 227 4.60 -34.81 -5.05
CA ARG A 227 5.10 -34.98 -3.70
C ARG A 227 4.71 -33.76 -2.87
N ALA A 228 3.90 -34.02 -1.85
CA ALA A 228 3.47 -32.99 -0.91
C ALA A 228 4.60 -32.59 0.05
N PRO A 229 4.49 -31.43 0.72
CA PRO A 229 5.49 -30.93 1.69
C PRO A 229 5.74 -31.90 2.85
N ASP A 230 4.75 -32.68 3.26
CA ASP A 230 4.85 -33.73 4.27
C ASP A 230 5.59 -35.00 3.77
N GLY A 231 6.03 -35.00 2.51
CA GLY A 231 6.74 -36.10 1.86
C GLY A 231 5.83 -37.18 1.26
N VAL A 232 4.53 -37.08 1.43
CA VAL A 232 3.56 -38.03 0.87
C VAL A 232 3.50 -37.89 -0.64
N LEU A 233 3.52 -39.05 -1.34
CA LEU A 233 3.36 -39.09 -2.78
C LEU A 233 1.88 -39.22 -3.15
N TRP A 234 1.41 -38.29 -3.95
CA TRP A 234 0.10 -38.29 -4.58
C TRP A 234 0.23 -38.66 -6.06
N ILE A 235 -0.78 -39.33 -6.61
CA ILE A 235 -0.81 -39.68 -8.02
C ILE A 235 -2.17 -39.28 -8.59
N VAL A 236 -2.13 -38.52 -9.68
CA VAL A 236 -3.30 -38.22 -10.49
C VAL A 236 -3.34 -39.17 -11.68
N ALA A 237 -4.43 -39.93 -11.83
CA ALA A 237 -4.65 -40.82 -12.94
C ALA A 237 -6.03 -40.56 -13.56
N GLY A 238 -6.05 -39.76 -14.64
CA GLY A 238 -7.27 -39.24 -15.24
C GLY A 238 -8.05 -38.40 -14.22
N GLU A 239 -9.25 -38.81 -13.87
CA GLU A 239 -10.17 -38.16 -12.93
C GLU A 239 -10.01 -38.65 -11.49
N ARG A 240 -9.00 -39.49 -11.21
CA ARG A 240 -8.79 -40.12 -9.89
C ARG A 240 -7.54 -39.56 -9.24
N ILE A 241 -7.66 -39.30 -7.96
CA ILE A 241 -6.56 -38.82 -7.11
C ILE A 241 -6.27 -39.91 -6.07
N TYR A 242 -5.06 -40.41 -6.08
CA TYR A 242 -4.57 -41.44 -5.18
C TYR A 242 -3.52 -40.86 -4.24
N ARG A 243 -3.50 -41.37 -3.03
CA ARG A 243 -2.44 -41.18 -2.06
C ARG A 243 -1.63 -42.45 -1.90
N MET A 244 -0.33 -42.39 -1.93
CA MET A 244 0.53 -43.55 -1.66
C MET A 244 0.55 -43.81 -0.14
N VAL A 245 0.11 -45.02 0.23
CA VAL A 245 0.11 -45.50 1.60
C VAL A 245 0.74 -46.91 1.57
N ASP A 246 1.78 -47.12 2.39
CA ASP A 246 2.53 -48.37 2.44
C ASP A 246 2.97 -48.93 1.07
N GLY A 247 3.38 -48.05 0.18
CA GLY A 247 3.85 -48.34 -1.18
C GLY A 247 2.77 -48.68 -2.19
N MET A 248 1.49 -48.54 -1.83
CA MET A 248 0.33 -48.82 -2.72
C MET A 248 -0.52 -47.54 -2.88
N PRO A 249 -1.02 -47.26 -4.10
CA PRO A 249 -1.92 -46.14 -4.35
C PRO A 249 -3.32 -46.44 -3.81
N GLN A 250 -3.79 -45.65 -2.87
CA GLN A 250 -5.15 -45.67 -2.35
C GLN A 250 -5.96 -44.53 -2.90
N LEU A 251 -7.12 -44.87 -3.52
CA LEU A 251 -8.03 -43.86 -4.07
C LEU A 251 -8.57 -42.97 -2.93
N GLN A 252 -8.31 -41.69 -3.01
CA GLN A 252 -8.82 -40.70 -2.05
C GLN A 252 -10.01 -39.94 -2.62
N HIS A 253 -9.95 -39.61 -3.92
CA HIS A 253 -11.01 -38.79 -4.52
C HIS A 253 -11.23 -39.14 -6.00
N ARG A 254 -12.49 -38.99 -6.44
CA ARG A 254 -12.87 -39.08 -7.86
C ARG A 254 -13.50 -37.75 -8.29
N LEU A 255 -12.90 -37.13 -9.27
CA LEU A 255 -13.37 -35.89 -9.86
C LEU A 255 -14.50 -36.12 -10.87
N ALA A 256 -15.16 -35.08 -11.28
CA ALA A 256 -16.18 -35.13 -12.33
C ALA A 256 -15.56 -35.60 -13.67
N PRO A 257 -16.32 -36.31 -14.50
CA PRO A 257 -15.86 -36.74 -15.81
C PRO A 257 -15.39 -35.58 -16.71
N GLY A 258 -14.28 -35.78 -17.42
CA GLY A 258 -13.67 -34.77 -18.31
C GLY A 258 -12.85 -33.69 -17.62
N MET A 259 -12.60 -33.79 -16.32
CA MET A 259 -11.75 -32.88 -15.58
C MET A 259 -10.29 -33.31 -15.68
N HIS A 260 -9.50 -32.52 -16.41
CA HIS A 260 -8.06 -32.74 -16.56
C HIS A 260 -7.26 -31.86 -15.63
N ILE A 261 -6.58 -32.48 -14.64
CA ILE A 261 -5.70 -31.80 -13.70
C ILE A 261 -4.32 -31.60 -14.31
N THR A 262 -3.83 -30.37 -14.29
CA THR A 262 -2.53 -29.97 -14.86
C THR A 262 -1.47 -29.68 -13.81
N SER A 263 -1.90 -29.29 -12.61
CA SER A 263 -1.02 -29.00 -11.47
C SER A 263 -1.72 -29.29 -10.14
N MET A 264 -0.95 -29.57 -9.10
CA MET A 264 -1.44 -29.83 -7.74
C MET A 264 -0.51 -29.18 -6.72
N LEU A 265 -1.10 -28.71 -5.64
CA LEU A 265 -0.40 -28.19 -4.49
C LEU A 265 -1.16 -28.60 -3.23
N GLN A 266 -0.47 -29.12 -2.22
CA GLN A 266 -1.01 -29.23 -0.87
C GLN A 266 -0.57 -28.01 -0.08
N ASP A 267 -1.56 -27.29 0.48
CA ASP A 267 -1.27 -26.11 1.30
C ASP A 267 -0.93 -26.51 2.75
N ARG A 268 -0.55 -25.53 3.54
CA ARG A 268 -0.20 -25.68 4.96
C ARG A 268 -1.36 -26.20 5.84
N HIS A 269 -2.60 -26.10 5.37
CA HIS A 269 -3.79 -26.62 6.05
C HIS A 269 -4.10 -28.06 5.67
N GLY A 270 -3.38 -28.59 4.68
CA GLY A 270 -3.55 -29.95 4.15
C GLY A 270 -4.56 -30.06 3.02
N ASP A 271 -5.18 -28.96 2.59
CA ASP A 271 -6.06 -28.93 1.43
C ASP A 271 -5.28 -29.06 0.12
N LEU A 272 -5.90 -29.70 -0.88
CA LEU A 272 -5.30 -29.85 -2.19
C LEU A 272 -5.86 -28.81 -3.16
N TRP A 273 -4.99 -27.96 -3.67
CA TRP A 273 -5.29 -27.05 -4.77
C TRP A 273 -5.01 -27.74 -6.09
N LEU A 274 -5.99 -27.75 -6.98
CA LEU A 274 -5.97 -28.47 -8.24
C LEU A 274 -6.09 -27.48 -9.39
N GLY A 275 -5.02 -27.30 -10.13
CA GLY A 275 -5.05 -26.57 -11.40
C GLY A 275 -5.58 -27.44 -12.51
N THR A 276 -6.44 -26.88 -13.37
CA THR A 276 -7.09 -27.62 -14.45
C THR A 276 -6.75 -27.08 -15.83
N GLU A 277 -7.05 -27.85 -16.85
CA GLU A 277 -6.85 -27.46 -18.25
C GLU A 277 -7.79 -26.32 -18.68
N ASN A 278 -9.05 -26.36 -18.24
CA ASN A 278 -10.10 -25.45 -18.73
C ASN A 278 -11.13 -24.99 -17.68
N GLN A 279 -11.01 -25.43 -16.44
CA GLN A 279 -11.92 -25.05 -15.35
C GLN A 279 -11.23 -24.16 -14.28
N GLY A 280 -10.03 -23.66 -14.57
CA GLY A 280 -9.25 -22.82 -13.65
C GLY A 280 -8.74 -23.59 -12.45
N LEU A 281 -8.91 -23.03 -11.25
CA LEU A 281 -8.40 -23.54 -9.99
C LEU A 281 -9.54 -24.09 -9.12
N LEU A 282 -9.32 -25.26 -8.52
CA LEU A 282 -10.22 -25.90 -7.56
C LEU A 282 -9.51 -26.13 -6.24
N ARG A 283 -10.23 -26.14 -5.14
CA ARG A 283 -9.74 -26.60 -3.84
C ARG A 283 -10.48 -27.87 -3.42
N LEU A 284 -9.74 -28.89 -3.09
CA LEU A 284 -10.26 -30.13 -2.50
C LEU A 284 -9.96 -30.12 -1.01
N SER A 285 -10.97 -29.83 -0.23
CA SER A 285 -10.94 -29.79 1.22
C SER A 285 -11.66 -31.00 1.83
N ARG A 286 -11.67 -31.11 3.14
CA ARG A 286 -12.51 -32.10 3.89
C ARG A 286 -14.01 -31.99 3.56
N HIS A 287 -14.46 -30.85 3.04
CA HIS A 287 -15.85 -30.59 2.67
C HIS A 287 -16.17 -30.94 1.21
N GLY A 288 -15.19 -31.39 0.45
CA GLY A 288 -15.32 -31.75 -0.95
C GLY A 288 -14.60 -30.77 -1.90
N VAL A 289 -15.01 -30.80 -3.17
CA VAL A 289 -14.44 -29.94 -4.20
C VAL A 289 -15.14 -28.58 -4.19
N GLU A 290 -14.38 -27.56 -3.92
CA GLU A 290 -14.80 -26.17 -3.96
C GLU A 290 -14.28 -25.50 -5.24
N ARG A 291 -15.11 -24.64 -5.83
CA ARG A 291 -14.74 -23.83 -7.02
C ARG A 291 -14.61 -22.37 -6.63
N LEU A 292 -13.70 -21.66 -7.29
CA LEU A 292 -13.67 -20.21 -7.17
C LEU A 292 -15.04 -19.61 -7.57
N PRO A 293 -15.55 -18.63 -6.84
CA PRO A 293 -16.78 -17.92 -7.22
C PRO A 293 -16.69 -17.38 -8.65
N ALA A 294 -17.81 -17.35 -9.36
CA ALA A 294 -17.87 -16.97 -10.78
C ALA A 294 -17.25 -15.58 -11.10
N GLY A 295 -17.21 -14.68 -10.14
CA GLY A 295 -16.55 -13.38 -10.27
C GLY A 295 -15.06 -13.37 -9.99
N LEU A 296 -14.52 -14.47 -9.45
CA LEU A 296 -13.11 -14.69 -9.15
C LEU A 296 -12.49 -15.76 -10.07
N SER A 297 -13.16 -16.08 -11.18
CA SER A 297 -12.65 -17.06 -12.14
C SER A 297 -11.34 -16.57 -12.77
N LEU A 298 -10.38 -17.48 -12.94
CA LEU A 298 -9.12 -17.18 -13.62
C LEU A 298 -9.37 -17.06 -15.13
N PRO A 299 -9.21 -15.89 -15.75
CA PRO A 299 -9.33 -15.77 -17.21
C PRO A 299 -8.16 -16.50 -17.89
N GLY A 300 -8.43 -17.32 -18.91
CA GLY A 300 -7.39 -17.96 -19.71
C GLY A 300 -7.21 -19.47 -19.49
N GLY A 301 -8.01 -20.11 -18.66
CA GLY A 301 -8.28 -21.55 -18.64
C GLY A 301 -7.19 -22.40 -17.99
N ARG A 302 -6.08 -22.68 -18.68
CA ARG A 302 -5.08 -23.65 -18.24
C ARG A 302 -4.18 -23.14 -17.14
N VAL A 303 -4.25 -23.76 -15.96
CA VAL A 303 -3.31 -23.54 -14.85
C VAL A 303 -2.08 -24.44 -15.06
N VAL A 304 -0.90 -23.86 -15.05
CA VAL A 304 0.34 -24.57 -15.36
C VAL A 304 1.13 -24.90 -14.09
N SER A 305 1.21 -23.97 -13.16
CA SER A 305 2.00 -24.09 -11.93
C SER A 305 1.26 -23.53 -10.73
N LEU A 306 1.52 -24.09 -9.56
CA LEU A 306 0.97 -23.68 -8.28
C LEU A 306 2.08 -23.62 -7.24
N ARG A 307 2.06 -22.61 -6.41
CA ARG A 307 2.98 -22.44 -5.28
C ARG A 307 2.30 -21.75 -4.12
N GLU A 308 2.48 -22.25 -2.91
CA GLU A 308 2.19 -21.52 -1.69
C GLU A 308 3.45 -20.78 -1.25
N ASP A 309 3.33 -19.48 -0.96
CA ASP A 309 4.46 -18.71 -0.43
C ASP A 309 4.59 -18.87 1.10
N ALA A 310 5.64 -18.28 1.65
CA ALA A 310 5.92 -18.34 3.08
C ALA A 310 4.80 -17.72 3.94
N GLU A 311 4.01 -16.80 3.40
CA GLU A 311 2.92 -16.11 4.08
C GLU A 311 1.55 -16.82 3.90
N GLY A 312 1.47 -17.84 3.02
CA GLY A 312 0.27 -18.63 2.78
C GLY A 312 -0.58 -18.18 1.60
N SER A 313 -0.08 -17.26 0.77
CA SER A 313 -0.74 -16.93 -0.48
C SER A 313 -0.52 -18.03 -1.51
N ILE A 314 -1.55 -18.34 -2.28
CA ILE A 314 -1.48 -19.33 -3.37
C ILE A 314 -1.19 -18.60 -4.68
N TRP A 315 -0.03 -18.85 -5.23
CA TRP A 315 0.40 -18.33 -6.52
C TRP A 315 0.05 -19.29 -7.64
N VAL A 316 -0.52 -18.76 -8.70
CA VAL A 316 -1.05 -19.52 -9.82
C VAL A 316 -0.46 -18.99 -11.11
N GLY A 317 0.37 -19.79 -11.75
CA GLY A 317 0.85 -19.54 -13.10
C GLY A 317 -0.11 -20.15 -14.13
N ALA A 318 -0.63 -19.32 -15.01
CA ALA A 318 -1.54 -19.74 -16.06
C ALA A 318 -1.14 -19.17 -17.42
N ASN A 319 -1.77 -19.63 -18.50
CA ASN A 319 -1.53 -19.10 -19.83
C ASN A 319 -2.01 -17.64 -20.02
N GLY A 320 -2.84 -17.14 -19.12
CA GLY A 320 -3.36 -15.77 -19.14
C GLY A 320 -2.64 -14.78 -18.24
N GLY A 321 -1.65 -15.22 -17.46
CA GLY A 321 -0.91 -14.37 -16.51
C GLY A 321 -0.55 -15.08 -15.23
N LEU A 322 -0.07 -14.28 -14.29
CA LEU A 322 0.20 -14.66 -12.91
C LEU A 322 -0.95 -14.20 -12.03
N TYR A 323 -1.42 -15.09 -11.19
CA TYR A 323 -2.47 -14.80 -10.22
C TYR A 323 -1.97 -15.12 -8.81
N ARG A 324 -2.40 -14.34 -7.85
CA ARG A 324 -2.18 -14.59 -6.43
C ARG A 324 -3.53 -14.61 -5.71
N LEU A 325 -3.80 -15.71 -5.03
CA LEU A 325 -4.89 -15.81 -4.08
C LEU A 325 -4.32 -15.56 -2.70
N ARG A 326 -4.70 -14.48 -2.07
CA ARG A 326 -4.29 -14.15 -0.71
C ARG A 326 -5.50 -14.06 0.22
N GLU A 327 -5.31 -14.55 1.42
CA GLU A 327 -6.29 -14.40 2.48
C GLU A 327 -6.51 -12.92 2.79
N THR A 328 -7.76 -12.50 2.86
CA THR A 328 -8.13 -11.13 3.22
C THR A 328 -8.50 -11.04 4.70
N LEU A 329 -8.30 -9.85 5.27
CA LEU A 329 -8.71 -9.56 6.65
C LEU A 329 -10.22 -9.45 6.77
N PHE A 330 -10.84 -8.79 5.79
CA PHE A 330 -12.28 -8.65 5.68
C PHE A 330 -12.86 -9.70 4.75
N SER A 331 -13.97 -10.30 5.16
CA SER A 331 -14.85 -11.07 4.31
C SER A 331 -15.97 -10.15 3.83
N SER A 332 -16.33 -10.22 2.55
CA SER A 332 -17.38 -9.38 1.99
C SER A 332 -18.51 -10.20 1.40
N PHE A 333 -19.72 -9.67 1.49
CA PHE A 333 -20.95 -10.26 0.98
C PHE A 333 -21.63 -9.30 0.03
N THR A 334 -22.09 -9.81 -1.10
CA THR A 334 -22.71 -9.08 -2.21
C THR A 334 -23.98 -9.77 -2.68
N GLU A 335 -24.60 -9.28 -3.74
CA GLU A 335 -25.72 -9.96 -4.42
C GLU A 335 -25.36 -11.41 -4.80
N ARG A 336 -24.08 -11.68 -5.07
CA ARG A 336 -23.60 -13.05 -5.37
C ARG A 336 -23.71 -14.00 -4.18
N ASP A 337 -23.74 -13.46 -2.98
CA ASP A 337 -23.86 -14.20 -1.72
C ASP A 337 -25.31 -14.22 -1.20
N GLY A 338 -26.26 -13.74 -2.02
CA GLY A 338 -27.69 -13.77 -1.75
C GLY A 338 -28.27 -12.48 -1.20
N LEU A 339 -27.51 -11.38 -1.13
CA LEU A 339 -28.07 -10.07 -0.79
C LEU A 339 -29.00 -9.57 -1.90
N SER A 340 -30.05 -8.87 -1.52
CA SER A 340 -30.99 -8.25 -2.45
C SER A 340 -30.37 -7.10 -3.27
N GLY A 341 -29.26 -6.55 -2.81
CA GLY A 341 -28.55 -5.46 -3.49
C GLY A 341 -27.23 -5.11 -2.82
N ASP A 342 -26.25 -4.68 -3.63
CA ASP A 342 -24.91 -4.35 -3.15
C ASP A 342 -24.85 -3.02 -2.40
N TYR A 343 -25.78 -2.09 -2.64
CA TYR A 343 -25.82 -0.83 -1.90
C TYR A 343 -26.45 -1.02 -0.51
N VAL A 344 -25.66 -1.55 0.43
CA VAL A 344 -26.12 -1.86 1.79
C VAL A 344 -26.08 -0.60 2.64
N ARG A 345 -27.12 -0.37 3.46
CA ARG A 345 -27.29 0.86 4.25
C ARG A 345 -27.34 0.65 5.74
N THR A 346 -27.81 -0.52 6.17
CA THR A 346 -27.98 -0.80 7.60
C THR A 346 -27.81 -2.29 7.89
N VAL A 347 -27.30 -2.61 9.06
CA VAL A 347 -27.11 -3.98 9.53
C VAL A 347 -27.47 -4.05 11.02
N LEU A 348 -28.21 -5.07 11.42
CA LEU A 348 -28.65 -5.28 12.80
C LEU A 348 -28.53 -6.75 13.17
N GLU A 349 -27.95 -7.06 14.33
CA GLU A 349 -28.09 -8.35 14.99
C GLU A 349 -29.19 -8.23 16.02
N ASP A 350 -30.21 -9.08 15.90
CA ASP A 350 -31.29 -9.12 16.88
C ASP A 350 -30.91 -9.94 18.14
N ARG A 351 -31.81 -9.99 19.14
CA ARG A 351 -31.57 -10.71 20.40
C ARG A 351 -31.45 -12.21 20.21
N ASP A 352 -32.03 -12.75 19.13
CA ASP A 352 -31.95 -14.17 18.77
C ASP A 352 -30.70 -14.46 17.92
N ARG A 353 -29.76 -13.47 17.82
CA ARG A 353 -28.51 -13.51 17.04
C ARG A 353 -28.74 -13.61 15.52
N GLN A 354 -29.97 -13.34 15.07
CA GLN A 354 -30.28 -13.27 13.66
C GLN A 354 -29.74 -11.99 13.08
N LEU A 355 -29.06 -12.06 11.95
CA LEU A 355 -28.54 -10.90 11.26
C LEU A 355 -29.51 -10.43 10.19
N TRP A 356 -29.84 -9.14 10.24
CA TRP A 356 -30.71 -8.46 9.32
C TRP A 356 -29.90 -7.40 8.56
N VAL A 357 -30.10 -7.30 7.24
CA VAL A 357 -29.34 -6.41 6.36
C VAL A 357 -30.30 -5.63 5.49
N GLY A 358 -30.26 -4.32 5.60
CA GLY A 358 -31.08 -3.42 4.78
C GLY A 358 -30.27 -2.79 3.66
N SER A 359 -30.76 -2.90 2.44
CA SER A 359 -30.14 -2.35 1.23
C SER A 359 -31.09 -1.40 0.48
N ALA A 360 -30.59 -0.80 -0.59
CA ALA A 360 -31.43 -0.03 -1.51
C ALA A 360 -32.51 -0.90 -2.19
N SER A 361 -32.29 -2.21 -2.25
CA SER A 361 -33.13 -3.17 -2.97
C SER A 361 -34.03 -4.01 -2.05
N GLY A 362 -33.93 -3.87 -0.72
CA GLY A 362 -34.77 -4.59 0.23
C GLY A 362 -34.12 -4.91 1.56
N LEU A 363 -34.73 -5.88 2.26
CA LEU A 363 -34.26 -6.42 3.52
C LEU A 363 -33.86 -7.88 3.34
N ASP A 364 -32.75 -8.28 3.87
CA ASP A 364 -32.24 -9.64 3.85
C ASP A 364 -32.04 -10.17 5.27
N ARG A 365 -32.19 -11.48 5.45
CA ARG A 365 -31.93 -12.20 6.68
C ARG A 365 -30.90 -13.28 6.43
N ARG A 366 -29.90 -13.40 7.31
CA ARG A 366 -28.86 -14.43 7.22
C ARG A 366 -29.30 -15.67 7.99
N ASP A 367 -29.27 -16.82 7.36
CA ASP A 367 -29.58 -18.11 8.01
C ASP A 367 -28.42 -18.65 8.85
N ALA A 368 -28.66 -19.78 9.54
CA ALA A 368 -27.66 -20.47 10.35
C ALA A 368 -26.50 -21.06 9.54
N GLN A 369 -26.67 -21.26 8.25
CA GLN A 369 -25.67 -21.70 7.29
C GLN A 369 -24.85 -20.55 6.73
N GLY A 370 -25.21 -19.29 7.07
CA GLY A 370 -24.50 -18.09 6.67
C GLY A 370 -24.94 -17.53 5.30
N VAL A 371 -26.03 -18.03 4.74
CA VAL A 371 -26.61 -17.58 3.46
C VAL A 371 -27.63 -16.48 3.71
N PHE A 372 -27.60 -15.45 2.86
CA PHE A 372 -28.59 -14.37 2.91
C PHE A 372 -29.83 -14.73 2.09
N HIS A 373 -30.98 -14.44 2.65
CA HIS A 373 -32.27 -14.66 2.01
C HIS A 373 -33.12 -13.39 2.04
N PRO A 374 -33.67 -12.96 0.91
CA PRO A 374 -34.57 -11.80 0.84
C PRO A 374 -35.81 -11.98 1.71
N VAL A 375 -36.15 -10.97 2.48
CA VAL A 375 -37.40 -10.91 3.22
C VAL A 375 -38.48 -10.30 2.32
N PRO A 376 -39.61 -10.95 2.12
CA PRO A 376 -40.66 -10.51 1.16
C PRO A 376 -41.41 -9.30 1.67
N LEU A 377 -40.78 -8.13 1.64
CA LEU A 377 -41.40 -6.86 2.01
C LEU A 377 -42.11 -6.23 0.81
N ARG A 378 -43.29 -5.64 1.08
CA ARG A 378 -44.05 -4.84 0.11
C ARG A 378 -44.51 -3.55 0.75
N ASN A 379 -44.26 -2.42 0.10
CA ASN A 379 -44.85 -1.15 0.51
C ASN A 379 -46.33 -1.08 0.13
N ARG A 380 -47.05 0.01 0.50
CA ARG A 380 -48.46 0.24 0.13
C ARG A 380 -48.67 0.22 -1.39
N GLY A 381 -47.64 0.49 -2.19
CA GLY A 381 -47.69 0.44 -3.66
C GLY A 381 -47.30 -0.93 -4.26
N GLY A 382 -47.09 -1.98 -3.44
CA GLY A 382 -46.74 -3.33 -3.89
C GLY A 382 -45.28 -3.51 -4.31
N LYS A 383 -44.43 -2.49 -4.17
CA LYS A 383 -42.99 -2.53 -4.49
C LYS A 383 -42.15 -2.89 -3.28
N THR A 384 -40.97 -3.48 -3.51
CA THR A 384 -39.99 -3.70 -2.45
C THR A 384 -39.46 -2.36 -1.98
N PRO A 385 -39.52 -2.02 -0.68
CA PRO A 385 -39.05 -0.75 -0.15
C PRO A 385 -37.52 -0.74 -0.07
N SER A 386 -36.95 0.43 -0.26
CA SER A 386 -35.51 0.67 0.03
C SER A 386 -35.34 0.90 1.54
N VAL A 387 -34.53 0.09 2.19
CA VAL A 387 -34.35 0.11 3.64
C VAL A 387 -33.23 1.10 4.02
N LEU A 388 -33.52 1.96 4.99
CA LEU A 388 -32.56 2.95 5.52
C LEU A 388 -32.06 2.61 6.93
N SER A 389 -32.95 2.16 7.80
CA SER A 389 -32.61 1.93 9.22
C SER A 389 -33.35 0.72 9.78
N LEU A 390 -32.76 0.14 10.81
CA LEU A 390 -33.31 -1.02 11.53
C LEU A 390 -33.26 -0.77 13.05
N ALA A 391 -34.26 -1.22 13.75
CA ALA A 391 -34.26 -1.28 15.21
C ALA A 391 -35.08 -2.50 15.68
N GLN A 392 -34.78 -3.04 16.85
CA GLN A 392 -35.56 -4.11 17.48
C GLN A 392 -36.17 -3.60 18.77
N ASP A 393 -37.45 -3.81 18.95
CA ASP A 393 -38.15 -3.46 20.19
C ASP A 393 -37.92 -4.50 21.30
N HIS A 394 -38.45 -4.21 22.49
CA HIS A 394 -38.31 -5.11 23.67
C HIS A 394 -39.07 -6.41 23.50
N ALA A 395 -40.11 -6.45 22.70
CA ALA A 395 -40.91 -7.65 22.43
C ALA A 395 -40.32 -8.56 21.35
N GLY A 396 -39.17 -8.13 20.72
CA GLY A 396 -38.50 -8.86 19.64
C GLY A 396 -39.00 -8.48 18.24
N GLY A 397 -39.91 -7.50 18.13
CA GLY A 397 -40.36 -6.97 16.83
C GLY A 397 -39.30 -6.19 16.13
N LEU A 398 -39.19 -6.35 14.80
CA LEU A 398 -38.22 -5.65 13.97
C LEU A 398 -38.86 -4.44 13.33
N TRP A 399 -38.28 -3.27 13.51
CA TRP A 399 -38.70 -2.02 12.94
C TRP A 399 -37.80 -1.65 11.78
N VAL A 400 -38.41 -1.39 10.61
CA VAL A 400 -37.69 -1.14 9.35
C VAL A 400 -38.03 0.26 8.86
N GLY A 401 -37.09 1.16 8.93
CA GLY A 401 -37.19 2.50 8.37
C GLY A 401 -36.85 2.50 6.88
N THR A 402 -37.68 3.11 6.08
CA THR A 402 -37.58 3.06 4.61
C THR A 402 -37.28 4.42 3.99
N PHE A 403 -36.94 4.41 2.71
CA PHE A 403 -36.83 5.61 1.88
C PHE A 403 -38.19 5.88 1.18
N GLY A 404 -38.94 6.84 1.70
CA GLY A 404 -40.19 7.29 1.11
C GLY A 404 -41.46 6.60 1.63
N ASP A 405 -41.36 5.39 2.17
CA ASP A 405 -42.50 4.55 2.55
C ASP A 405 -42.79 4.52 4.06
N GLY A 406 -42.07 5.31 4.87
CA GLY A 406 -42.26 5.36 6.32
C GLY A 406 -41.63 4.19 7.05
N ILE A 407 -42.30 3.60 8.01
CA ILE A 407 -41.80 2.53 8.89
C ILE A 407 -42.64 1.27 8.71
N LEU A 408 -41.98 0.14 8.60
CA LEU A 408 -42.59 -1.19 8.64
C LEU A 408 -42.27 -1.85 9.95
N HIS A 409 -43.28 -2.43 10.60
CA HIS A 409 -43.11 -3.26 11.81
C HIS A 409 -43.27 -4.73 11.45
N LEU A 410 -42.29 -5.54 11.74
CA LEU A 410 -42.22 -6.97 11.43
C LEU A 410 -42.14 -7.77 12.74
N ASP A 411 -42.60 -9.02 12.69
CA ASP A 411 -42.27 -9.97 13.76
C ASP A 411 -40.80 -10.48 13.66
N GLY A 412 -40.34 -11.20 14.65
CA GLY A 412 -39.00 -11.78 14.68
C GLY A 412 -38.72 -12.79 13.55
N GLN A 413 -39.75 -13.17 12.77
CA GLN A 413 -39.60 -14.03 11.59
C GLN A 413 -39.58 -13.24 10.27
N GLY A 414 -39.67 -11.90 10.34
CA GLY A 414 -39.70 -11.02 9.16
C GLY A 414 -41.08 -10.89 8.50
N ARG A 415 -42.15 -11.36 9.13
CA ARG A 415 -43.50 -11.17 8.60
C ARG A 415 -43.99 -9.77 8.98
N MET A 416 -44.56 -9.06 8.02
CA MET A 416 -45.09 -7.70 8.22
C MET A 416 -46.33 -7.71 9.11
N LEU A 417 -46.27 -6.97 10.22
CA LEU A 417 -47.35 -6.79 11.16
C LEU A 417 -48.14 -5.52 10.85
N ARG A 418 -47.43 -4.41 10.62
CA ARG A 418 -48.06 -3.09 10.37
C ARG A 418 -47.07 -2.17 9.60
N SER A 419 -47.64 -1.20 8.90
CA SER A 419 -46.90 -0.08 8.28
C SER A 419 -47.43 1.26 8.81
N TYR A 420 -46.51 2.21 9.01
CA TYR A 420 -46.79 3.56 9.46
C TYR A 420 -46.29 4.56 8.40
N GLY A 421 -47.16 5.45 7.99
CA GLY A 421 -46.86 6.47 6.97
C GLY A 421 -47.35 7.85 7.37
N ALA A 422 -47.45 8.76 6.42
CA ALA A 422 -47.95 10.11 6.65
C ALA A 422 -49.40 10.12 7.16
N ASP A 423 -50.22 9.18 6.70
CA ASP A 423 -51.64 9.03 7.13
C ASP A 423 -51.76 8.60 8.60
N ASP A 424 -50.71 7.99 9.15
CA ASP A 424 -50.61 7.58 10.55
C ASP A 424 -50.00 8.67 11.42
N GLY A 425 -49.62 9.84 10.88
CA GLY A 425 -49.03 10.97 11.59
C GLY A 425 -47.51 11.08 11.54
N LEU A 426 -46.80 10.24 10.74
CA LEU A 426 -45.37 10.41 10.54
C LEU A 426 -45.08 11.73 9.79
N LEU A 427 -44.07 12.46 10.26
CA LEU A 427 -43.63 13.73 9.69
C LEU A 427 -43.01 13.60 8.28
N GLY A 428 -42.67 12.38 7.85
CA GLY A 428 -42.06 12.10 6.55
C GLY A 428 -41.74 10.63 6.36
N GLY A 429 -41.55 10.20 5.10
CA GLY A 429 -41.33 8.79 4.73
C GLY A 429 -39.88 8.31 4.76
N ASN A 430 -38.92 9.22 4.88
CA ASN A 430 -37.50 8.86 4.91
C ASN A 430 -37.03 8.69 6.37
N ILE A 431 -36.88 7.46 6.82
CA ILE A 431 -36.53 7.12 8.21
C ILE A 431 -35.09 6.64 8.29
N ARG A 432 -34.20 7.57 8.63
CA ARG A 432 -32.75 7.31 8.61
C ARG A 432 -32.18 6.79 9.91
N ALA A 433 -32.82 7.08 11.02
CA ALA A 433 -32.39 6.66 12.34
C ALA A 433 -33.58 6.23 13.18
N MET A 434 -33.42 5.20 13.96
CA MET A 434 -34.39 4.76 14.95
C MET A 434 -33.67 4.39 16.25
N SER A 435 -34.33 4.64 17.37
CA SER A 435 -33.87 4.24 18.70
C SER A 435 -35.04 3.78 19.52
N VAL A 436 -34.85 2.83 20.42
CA VAL A 436 -35.91 2.31 21.29
C VAL A 436 -35.66 2.80 22.72
N ASP A 437 -36.67 3.44 23.33
CA ASP A 437 -36.57 3.93 24.69
C ASP A 437 -36.73 2.78 25.73
N ARG A 438 -36.55 3.10 27.01
CA ARG A 438 -36.67 2.11 28.09
C ARG A 438 -38.10 1.54 28.26
N GLU A 439 -39.10 2.30 27.82
CA GLU A 439 -40.51 1.90 27.82
C GLU A 439 -40.85 1.00 26.63
N GLY A 440 -39.95 0.87 25.65
CA GLY A 440 -40.14 0.05 24.47
C GLY A 440 -40.75 0.82 23.30
N ALA A 441 -40.97 2.14 23.41
CA ALA A 441 -41.42 2.95 22.31
C ALA A 441 -40.26 3.23 21.32
N VAL A 442 -40.56 3.29 20.04
CA VAL A 442 -39.62 3.54 18.97
C VAL A 442 -39.60 5.00 18.60
N TRP A 443 -38.45 5.60 18.67
CA TRP A 443 -38.17 6.96 18.21
C TRP A 443 -37.59 6.91 16.80
N ALA A 444 -38.23 7.66 15.88
CA ALA A 444 -37.90 7.67 14.47
C ALA A 444 -37.46 9.05 14.00
N GLY A 445 -36.26 9.13 13.41
CA GLY A 445 -35.73 10.33 12.78
C GLY A 445 -36.18 10.43 11.34
N THR A 446 -36.91 11.50 11.04
CA THR A 446 -37.48 11.78 9.71
C THR A 446 -36.78 12.98 9.05
N GLN A 447 -37.16 13.32 7.81
CA GLN A 447 -36.69 14.54 7.16
C GLN A 447 -37.27 15.85 7.76
N LYS A 448 -38.24 15.76 8.68
CA LYS A 448 -38.94 16.91 9.29
C LYS A 448 -38.90 16.87 10.82
N GLY A 449 -37.96 16.17 11.43
CA GLY A 449 -37.84 16.04 12.87
C GLY A 449 -38.04 14.61 13.38
N VAL A 450 -38.40 14.49 14.64
CA VAL A 450 -38.51 13.22 15.36
C VAL A 450 -39.96 12.86 15.60
N ALA A 451 -40.31 11.58 15.44
CA ALA A 451 -41.59 10.99 15.83
C ALA A 451 -41.40 9.86 16.83
N ARG A 452 -42.30 9.68 17.77
CA ARG A 452 -42.35 8.57 18.74
C ARG A 452 -43.50 7.64 18.41
N LEU A 453 -43.25 6.37 18.36
CA LEU A 453 -44.25 5.32 18.06
C LEU A 453 -44.34 4.39 19.30
N ASP A 454 -45.53 4.27 19.83
CA ASP A 454 -45.89 3.37 20.91
C ASP A 454 -47.21 2.62 20.64
N ALA A 455 -47.75 1.94 21.63
CA ALA A 455 -49.02 1.21 21.53
C ALA A 455 -50.20 2.11 21.13
N ASN A 456 -50.13 3.41 21.41
CA ASN A 456 -51.20 4.39 21.10
C ASN A 456 -51.08 4.96 19.68
N GLY A 457 -49.98 4.71 18.97
CA GLY A 457 -49.74 5.17 17.61
C GLY A 457 -48.53 6.09 17.47
N VAL A 458 -48.56 6.96 16.48
CA VAL A 458 -47.50 7.93 16.19
C VAL A 458 -47.76 9.24 16.93
N THR A 459 -46.81 9.70 17.68
CA THR A 459 -46.84 10.99 18.38
C THR A 459 -45.63 11.85 17.94
N VAL A 460 -45.86 13.09 17.66
CA VAL A 460 -44.80 14.07 17.39
C VAL A 460 -44.56 14.90 18.64
N PRO A 461 -43.36 14.82 19.24
CA PRO A 461 -43.04 15.62 20.44
C PRO A 461 -43.09 17.11 20.10
N THR A 462 -43.87 17.86 20.92
CA THR A 462 -44.03 19.33 20.78
C THR A 462 -43.15 20.11 21.75
N VAL A 463 -42.01 19.58 22.11
CA VAL A 463 -41.06 20.21 23.05
C VAL A 463 -40.33 21.37 22.34
N PRO A 464 -40.34 22.60 22.91
CA PRO A 464 -39.64 23.73 22.33
C PRO A 464 -38.15 23.45 22.15
N GLY A 465 -37.60 23.75 20.97
CA GLY A 465 -36.21 23.52 20.63
C GLY A 465 -35.89 22.15 19.96
N MET A 466 -36.87 21.27 19.85
CA MET A 466 -36.68 20.03 19.06
C MET A 466 -36.37 20.36 17.59
N PRO A 467 -35.43 19.62 16.97
CA PRO A 467 -35.05 19.83 15.58
C PRO A 467 -36.23 19.49 14.65
N THR A 468 -36.46 20.36 13.67
CA THR A 468 -37.53 20.21 12.65
C THR A 468 -36.97 19.84 11.28
N GLY A 469 -35.62 19.62 11.18
CA GLY A 469 -34.93 19.26 9.96
C GLY A 469 -34.66 17.77 9.84
N LEU A 470 -33.82 17.42 8.87
CA LEU A 470 -33.39 16.04 8.61
C LEU A 470 -32.63 15.48 9.80
N VAL A 471 -33.18 14.45 10.42
CA VAL A 471 -32.55 13.68 11.49
C VAL A 471 -31.73 12.52 10.88
N THR A 472 -30.49 12.47 11.21
CA THR A 472 -29.51 11.51 10.65
C THR A 472 -29.05 10.48 11.67
N ALA A 473 -29.15 10.79 12.96
CA ALA A 473 -28.78 9.89 14.05
C ALA A 473 -29.71 10.04 15.26
N LEU A 474 -30.01 8.94 15.93
CA LEU A 474 -30.74 8.90 17.19
C LEU A 474 -30.09 7.88 18.13
N ALA A 475 -29.97 8.21 19.40
CA ALA A 475 -29.59 7.26 20.46
C ALA A 475 -30.21 7.69 21.78
N HIS A 476 -30.48 6.73 22.66
CA HIS A 476 -30.71 6.98 24.08
C HIS A 476 -29.42 6.72 24.84
N ASP A 477 -29.12 7.58 25.79
CA ASP A 477 -28.02 7.34 26.72
C ASP A 477 -28.45 6.46 27.90
N ALA A 478 -27.49 6.17 28.78
CA ALA A 478 -27.75 5.35 29.98
C ALA A 478 -28.72 6.01 30.97
N GLU A 479 -28.88 7.32 30.92
CA GLU A 479 -29.83 8.09 31.73
C GLU A 479 -31.25 8.05 31.13
N GLY A 480 -31.36 7.74 29.83
CA GLY A 480 -32.59 7.69 29.05
C GLY A 480 -32.86 8.96 28.29
N ASP A 481 -31.93 9.90 28.23
CA ASP A 481 -32.02 11.10 27.42
C ASP A 481 -31.88 10.77 25.93
N LEU A 482 -32.70 11.43 25.09
CA LEU A 482 -32.64 11.20 23.65
C LEU A 482 -31.68 12.19 22.97
N TRP A 483 -30.64 11.65 22.37
CA TRP A 483 -29.69 12.36 21.52
C TRP A 483 -30.17 12.37 20.08
N VAL A 484 -30.30 13.56 19.50
CA VAL A 484 -30.77 13.78 18.14
C VAL A 484 -29.70 14.47 17.31
N GLY A 485 -29.18 13.75 16.35
CA GLY A 485 -28.20 14.26 15.38
C GLY A 485 -28.90 14.67 14.08
N THR A 486 -28.52 15.81 13.57
CA THR A 486 -29.04 16.39 12.31
C THR A 486 -27.91 16.83 11.40
N ILE A 487 -28.23 17.39 10.25
CA ILE A 487 -27.29 18.09 9.38
C ILE A 487 -26.92 19.49 9.89
N GLU A 488 -27.49 19.95 11.02
CA GLU A 488 -27.30 21.27 11.61
C GLU A 488 -26.69 21.21 13.02
N GLY A 489 -26.43 20.00 13.56
CA GLY A 489 -25.86 19.81 14.88
C GLY A 489 -26.61 18.82 15.77
N ILE A 490 -26.49 18.99 17.07
CA ILE A 490 -26.98 18.05 18.09
C ILE A 490 -27.99 18.72 19.01
N SER A 491 -29.05 17.98 19.32
CA SER A 491 -30.01 18.31 20.36
C SER A 491 -30.14 17.10 21.30
N VAL A 492 -30.23 17.34 22.59
CA VAL A 492 -30.45 16.30 23.61
C VAL A 492 -31.77 16.62 24.32
N LEU A 493 -32.71 15.70 24.25
CA LEU A 493 -34.00 15.82 24.96
C LEU A 493 -33.87 15.15 26.34
N ARG A 494 -34.01 15.95 27.40
CA ARG A 494 -33.99 15.54 28.80
C ARG A 494 -35.35 15.83 29.43
N GLY A 495 -36.18 14.80 29.54
CA GLY A 495 -37.59 15.01 29.93
C GLY A 495 -38.30 15.97 28.94
N ASP A 496 -38.73 17.13 29.43
CA ASP A 496 -39.42 18.17 28.64
C ASP A 496 -38.49 19.33 28.23
N HIS A 497 -37.21 19.13 28.30
CA HIS A 497 -36.22 20.17 27.97
C HIS A 497 -35.24 19.73 26.89
N VAL A 498 -34.98 20.62 25.91
CA VAL A 498 -34.01 20.37 24.82
C VAL A 498 -32.76 21.21 25.06
N GLN A 499 -31.65 20.52 25.24
CA GLN A 499 -30.31 21.14 25.25
C GLN A 499 -29.69 21.02 23.86
N ARG A 500 -29.23 22.13 23.29
CA ARG A 500 -28.39 22.11 22.06
C ARG A 500 -26.91 22.06 22.43
N ILE A 501 -26.15 21.25 21.72
CA ILE A 501 -24.69 21.15 21.83
C ILE A 501 -24.08 21.82 20.60
N ASP A 502 -23.33 22.89 20.83
CA ASP A 502 -22.65 23.66 19.78
C ASP A 502 -21.29 23.07 19.46
N LEU A 503 -21.12 22.61 18.23
CA LEU A 503 -19.87 22.07 17.69
C LEU A 503 -18.96 23.14 17.07
N THR A 504 -19.44 24.38 16.94
CA THR A 504 -18.75 25.49 16.25
C THR A 504 -17.37 25.79 16.86
N PRO A 505 -17.20 25.82 18.20
CA PRO A 505 -15.89 26.15 18.82
C PRO A 505 -14.80 25.13 18.50
N LEU A 506 -15.16 23.89 18.15
CA LEU A 506 -14.23 22.78 17.91
C LEU A 506 -14.22 22.34 16.44
N GLY A 507 -14.16 23.29 15.52
CA GLY A 507 -14.00 23.03 14.08
C GLY A 507 -15.30 22.93 13.30
N GLY A 508 -16.46 23.27 13.92
CA GLY A 508 -17.71 23.53 13.22
C GLY A 508 -18.34 22.35 12.51
N GLY A 509 -18.32 21.15 13.11
CA GLY A 509 -19.07 19.99 12.59
C GLY A 509 -20.55 20.34 12.49
N ARG A 510 -21.16 19.96 11.36
CA ARG A 510 -22.58 20.21 11.13
C ARG A 510 -23.37 18.92 11.05
N SER A 511 -22.93 18.01 10.21
CA SER A 511 -23.61 16.73 9.99
C SER A 511 -23.19 15.70 11.02
N VAL A 512 -24.15 15.22 11.80
CA VAL A 512 -23.95 14.16 12.80
C VAL A 512 -24.50 12.85 12.22
N PHE A 513 -23.68 11.80 12.24
CA PHE A 513 -24.01 10.53 11.60
C PHE A 513 -24.25 9.39 12.59
N GLY A 514 -23.75 9.48 13.80
CA GLY A 514 -23.90 8.42 14.80
C GLY A 514 -23.56 8.86 16.21
N PHE A 515 -24.11 8.17 17.17
CA PHE A 515 -23.83 8.30 18.59
C PHE A 515 -23.42 6.94 19.16
N GLN A 516 -22.44 6.92 20.05
CA GLN A 516 -22.03 5.73 20.77
C GLN A 516 -21.63 6.10 22.19
N GLN A 517 -22.39 5.67 23.15
CA GLN A 517 -22.00 5.79 24.56
C GLN A 517 -20.93 4.75 24.92
N ILE A 518 -19.86 5.19 25.54
CA ILE A 518 -18.80 4.34 26.07
C ILE A 518 -18.44 4.85 27.47
N GLY A 519 -18.76 4.07 28.49
CA GLY A 519 -18.71 4.56 29.88
C GLY A 519 -19.64 5.76 30.05
N ASP A 520 -19.14 6.81 30.66
CA ASP A 520 -19.87 8.07 30.91
C ASP A 520 -19.75 9.07 29.75
N ALA A 521 -19.04 8.71 28.68
CA ALA A 521 -18.81 9.58 27.54
C ALA A 521 -19.74 9.23 26.37
N MET A 522 -20.34 10.25 25.75
CA MET A 522 -21.03 10.12 24.47
C MET A 522 -20.07 10.49 23.34
N TRP A 523 -19.73 9.50 22.50
CA TRP A 523 -18.96 9.70 21.28
C TRP A 523 -19.88 10.00 20.12
N ILE A 524 -19.51 10.97 19.31
CA ILE A 524 -20.33 11.54 18.24
C ILE A 524 -19.55 11.48 16.95
N SER A 525 -20.07 10.79 15.96
CA SER A 525 -19.50 10.69 14.62
C SER A 525 -20.05 11.80 13.71
N SER A 526 -19.17 12.50 13.00
CA SER A 526 -19.55 13.69 12.23
C SER A 526 -18.80 13.84 10.89
N ASP A 527 -19.10 14.92 10.17
CA ASP A 527 -18.39 15.40 8.98
C ASP A 527 -17.05 16.09 9.29
N ARG A 528 -16.68 16.19 10.59
CA ARG A 528 -15.44 16.82 11.06
C ARG A 528 -14.66 15.96 12.07
N GLY A 529 -14.79 14.64 11.97
CA GLY A 529 -14.17 13.67 12.87
C GLY A 529 -15.08 13.24 13.99
N LEU A 530 -14.47 12.79 15.08
CA LEU A 530 -15.16 12.37 16.29
C LEU A 530 -15.21 13.50 17.29
N TYR A 531 -16.34 13.64 17.97
CA TYR A 531 -16.45 14.46 19.18
C TYR A 531 -16.74 13.55 20.36
N ARG A 532 -16.22 13.91 21.52
CA ARG A 532 -16.54 13.27 22.79
C ARG A 532 -17.18 14.30 23.71
N TYR A 533 -18.37 14.01 24.17
CA TYR A 533 -19.06 14.78 25.19
C TYR A 533 -19.04 14.01 26.51
N GLN A 534 -18.42 14.59 27.52
CA GLN A 534 -18.28 14.00 28.86
C GLN A 534 -18.30 15.10 29.92
N ASP A 535 -19.11 14.94 30.96
CA ASP A 535 -19.22 15.90 32.07
C ASP A 535 -19.44 17.36 31.65
N GLY A 536 -20.26 17.56 30.61
CA GLY A 536 -20.53 18.89 30.06
C GLY A 536 -19.39 19.45 29.19
N THR A 537 -18.29 18.72 29.04
CA THR A 537 -17.15 19.13 28.24
C THR A 537 -17.16 18.44 26.90
N LEU A 538 -16.92 19.19 25.82
CA LEU A 538 -16.79 18.67 24.47
C LEU A 538 -15.32 18.70 24.03
N SER A 539 -14.82 17.60 23.49
CA SER A 539 -13.51 17.50 22.86
C SER A 539 -13.63 16.92 21.45
N ARG A 540 -12.62 17.17 20.60
CA ARG A 540 -12.62 16.72 19.19
C ARG A 540 -11.36 15.94 18.85
N VAL A 541 -11.52 14.87 18.06
CA VAL A 541 -10.42 14.13 17.42
C VAL A 541 -10.67 14.14 15.91
N GLY A 542 -9.83 14.87 15.17
CA GLY A 542 -9.95 15.07 13.72
C GLY A 542 -8.60 14.99 13.01
N LEU A 543 -8.51 15.56 11.81
CA LEU A 543 -7.29 15.55 10.98
C LEU A 543 -6.06 16.10 11.72
N GLU A 544 -6.23 17.15 12.54
CA GLU A 544 -5.13 17.75 13.30
C GLU A 544 -4.54 16.81 14.33
N GLN A 545 -5.38 15.91 14.87
CA GLN A 545 -4.98 14.86 15.81
C GLN A 545 -4.53 13.58 15.11
N GLY A 546 -4.43 13.55 13.77
CA GLY A 546 -3.89 12.43 13.02
C GLY A 546 -4.95 11.47 12.43
N MET A 547 -6.23 11.79 12.51
CA MET A 547 -7.25 11.05 11.75
C MET A 547 -6.98 11.20 10.24
N PRO A 548 -7.03 10.10 9.46
CA PRO A 548 -6.77 10.17 8.02
C PRO A 548 -7.94 10.73 7.20
N VAL A 549 -9.12 10.85 7.80
CA VAL A 549 -10.36 11.33 7.18
C VAL A 549 -11.17 12.20 8.14
N ASP A 550 -11.92 13.15 7.61
CA ASP A 550 -12.83 14.00 8.40
C ASP A 550 -14.22 13.39 8.56
N THR A 551 -14.72 12.72 7.52
CA THR A 551 -16.09 12.19 7.54
C THR A 551 -16.11 10.78 8.09
N VAL A 552 -16.67 10.62 9.28
CA VAL A 552 -16.82 9.35 9.99
C VAL A 552 -18.31 9.12 10.32
N PHE A 553 -18.75 7.87 10.19
CA PHE A 553 -20.19 7.57 10.27
C PHE A 553 -20.60 6.90 11.58
N GLN A 554 -19.88 5.88 11.99
CA GLN A 554 -20.17 5.18 13.22
C GLN A 554 -18.88 4.72 13.92
N LEU A 555 -18.89 4.79 15.25
CA LEU A 555 -17.86 4.30 16.15
C LEU A 555 -18.41 3.08 16.87
N VAL A 556 -17.65 1.98 16.88
CA VAL A 556 -18.04 0.71 17.50
C VAL A 556 -16.86 0.18 18.31
N PRO A 557 -16.96 0.07 19.65
CA PRO A 557 -15.91 -0.53 20.47
C PRO A 557 -15.89 -2.06 20.29
N ASP A 558 -14.70 -2.66 20.24
CA ASP A 558 -14.54 -4.11 20.27
C ASP A 558 -14.31 -4.62 21.72
N ARG A 559 -14.19 -5.96 21.87
CA ARG A 559 -13.99 -6.58 23.16
C ARG A 559 -12.53 -6.70 23.59
N VAL A 560 -11.63 -6.24 22.74
CA VAL A 560 -10.17 -6.34 22.94
C VAL A 560 -9.51 -4.97 23.11
N GLY A 561 -10.31 -3.94 23.42
CA GLY A 561 -9.84 -2.61 23.80
C GLY A 561 -9.63 -1.66 22.64
N ASN A 562 -10.09 -1.98 21.42
CA ASN A 562 -10.02 -1.06 20.31
C ASN A 562 -11.39 -0.53 19.91
N VAL A 563 -11.39 0.49 19.07
CA VAL A 563 -12.57 1.03 18.44
C VAL A 563 -12.44 0.96 16.93
N TRP A 564 -13.54 0.63 16.30
CA TRP A 564 -13.72 0.60 14.85
C TRP A 564 -14.55 1.80 14.43
N ILE A 565 -14.10 2.49 13.39
CA ILE A 565 -14.73 3.73 12.93
C ILE A 565 -14.98 3.58 11.43
N SER A 566 -16.24 3.56 11.02
CA SER A 566 -16.59 3.55 9.60
C SER A 566 -16.49 4.95 8.99
N SER A 567 -16.01 5.05 7.77
CA SER A 567 -15.79 6.32 7.08
C SER A 567 -16.12 6.24 5.58
N ASN A 568 -16.11 7.36 4.90
CA ASN A 568 -16.25 7.43 3.44
C ASN A 568 -15.02 6.94 2.64
N ARG A 569 -13.96 6.52 3.32
CA ARG A 569 -12.71 6.03 2.69
C ARG A 569 -12.20 4.72 3.29
N GLY A 570 -13.06 3.97 3.93
CA GLY A 570 -12.74 2.70 4.58
C GLY A 570 -13.08 2.67 6.05
N VAL A 571 -12.57 1.67 6.72
CA VAL A 571 -12.73 1.45 8.15
C VAL A 571 -11.42 1.79 8.84
N LEU A 572 -11.52 2.54 9.91
CA LEU A 572 -10.40 2.90 10.77
C LEU A 572 -10.46 2.08 12.04
N ARG A 573 -9.31 1.75 12.62
CA ARG A 573 -9.20 1.10 13.91
C ARG A 573 -8.12 1.77 14.73
N THR A 574 -8.39 1.97 16.02
CA THR A 574 -7.43 2.52 16.95
C THR A 574 -7.66 1.95 18.35
N ASP A 575 -6.67 2.09 19.22
CA ASP A 575 -6.80 1.76 20.63
C ASP A 575 -7.71 2.76 21.36
N MET A 576 -8.62 2.27 22.21
CA MET A 576 -9.60 3.10 22.92
C MET A 576 -8.92 4.02 23.96
N ALA A 577 -7.88 3.53 24.63
CA ALA A 577 -7.16 4.33 25.63
C ALA A 577 -6.43 5.48 24.94
N MET A 578 -5.78 5.20 23.80
CA MET A 578 -5.13 6.24 22.96
C MET A 578 -6.16 7.27 22.45
N LEU A 579 -7.33 6.83 22.00
CA LEU A 579 -8.40 7.73 21.54
C LEU A 579 -8.85 8.67 22.70
N ASN A 580 -8.99 8.15 23.92
CA ASN A 580 -9.29 8.96 25.09
C ASN A 580 -8.15 9.91 25.46
N ASP A 581 -6.89 9.46 25.40
CA ASP A 581 -5.72 10.30 25.70
C ASP A 581 -5.61 11.49 24.75
N VAL A 582 -5.95 11.28 23.49
CA VAL A 582 -6.00 12.38 22.51
C VAL A 582 -7.18 13.32 22.81
N ALA A 583 -8.34 12.79 23.12
CA ALA A 583 -9.52 13.59 23.44
C ALA A 583 -9.34 14.40 24.72
N ASP A 584 -8.54 13.90 25.68
CA ASP A 584 -8.15 14.62 26.90
C ASP A 584 -6.96 15.57 26.73
N GLY A 585 -6.33 15.57 25.54
CA GLY A 585 -5.15 16.40 25.26
C GLY A 585 -3.86 15.87 25.90
N ARG A 586 -3.85 14.68 26.48
CA ARG A 586 -2.64 14.01 27.03
C ARG A 586 -1.67 13.61 25.92
N THR A 587 -2.20 13.26 24.78
CA THR A 587 -1.44 12.92 23.58
C THR A 587 -1.88 13.79 22.40
N ARG A 588 -0.94 14.24 21.55
CA ARG A 588 -1.24 15.15 20.45
C ARG A 588 -1.79 14.46 19.21
N ARG A 589 -1.44 13.19 19.00
CA ARG A 589 -1.79 12.44 17.78
C ARG A 589 -2.25 11.04 18.11
N ILE A 590 -3.24 10.60 17.35
CA ILE A 590 -3.75 9.24 17.36
C ILE A 590 -3.01 8.41 16.30
N GLU A 591 -2.73 7.16 16.63
CA GLU A 591 -2.31 6.17 15.64
C GLU A 591 -3.54 5.40 15.17
N VAL A 592 -3.76 5.37 13.87
CA VAL A 592 -4.95 4.78 13.26
C VAL A 592 -4.53 3.80 12.17
N GLU A 593 -5.10 2.62 12.22
CA GLU A 593 -5.05 1.66 11.11
C GLU A 593 -6.19 1.93 10.16
N HIS A 594 -5.92 1.86 8.87
CA HIS A 594 -6.88 2.15 7.83
C HIS A 594 -7.05 0.95 6.90
N TYR A 595 -8.27 0.44 6.77
CA TYR A 595 -8.66 -0.71 5.98
C TYR A 595 -9.58 -0.31 4.81
N ASN A 596 -9.36 -0.94 3.65
CA ASN A 596 -10.09 -0.66 2.43
C ASN A 596 -10.25 -1.94 1.56
N GLU A 597 -10.50 -1.81 0.26
CA GLU A 597 -10.68 -2.93 -0.68
C GLU A 597 -9.47 -3.86 -0.74
N ILE A 598 -8.26 -3.34 -0.55
CA ILE A 598 -7.03 -4.16 -0.52
C ILE A 598 -7.10 -5.17 0.63
N ASP A 599 -7.77 -4.84 1.72
CA ASP A 599 -7.93 -5.72 2.89
C ASP A 599 -9.13 -6.68 2.74
N GLY A 600 -9.84 -6.64 1.62
CA GLY A 600 -11.00 -7.50 1.33
C GLY A 600 -12.36 -6.85 1.57
N MET A 601 -12.43 -5.55 1.86
CA MET A 601 -13.70 -4.85 1.90
C MET A 601 -14.36 -4.82 0.52
N ALA A 602 -15.68 -4.95 0.47
CA ALA A 602 -16.44 -4.87 -0.77
C ALA A 602 -16.29 -3.50 -1.47
N ASN A 603 -16.20 -2.46 -0.66
CA ASN A 603 -15.97 -1.08 -1.10
C ASN A 603 -15.43 -0.27 0.08
N SER A 604 -14.51 0.65 -0.15
CA SER A 604 -14.01 1.55 0.91
C SER A 604 -15.05 2.58 1.35
N GLN A 605 -15.99 2.91 0.50
CA GLN A 605 -17.06 3.82 0.89
C GLN A 605 -18.06 3.11 1.81
N ALA A 606 -17.89 3.24 3.13
CA ALA A 606 -18.94 2.88 4.06
C ALA A 606 -20.13 3.84 3.91
N ASN A 607 -21.32 3.34 4.18
CA ASN A 607 -22.53 4.15 4.13
C ASN A 607 -22.81 4.81 5.49
N GLY A 608 -23.19 6.08 5.46
CA GLY A 608 -23.57 6.88 6.61
C GLY A 608 -24.98 7.47 6.48
N SER A 609 -25.40 8.23 7.49
CA SER A 609 -26.76 8.83 7.56
C SER A 609 -27.89 7.80 7.43
N SER A 610 -27.64 6.58 7.86
CA SER A 610 -28.58 5.45 7.96
C SER A 610 -28.08 4.58 9.11
N GLY A 611 -28.95 3.98 9.88
CA GLY A 611 -28.46 3.34 11.08
C GLY A 611 -29.17 2.03 11.48
N PRO A 612 -28.43 1.12 12.11
CA PRO A 612 -26.97 1.11 12.32
C PRO A 612 -26.19 0.83 11.03
N SER A 613 -25.08 1.54 10.83
CA SER A 613 -24.22 1.33 9.66
C SER A 613 -23.00 0.42 9.95
N ALA A 614 -22.73 0.17 11.22
CA ALA A 614 -21.75 -0.79 11.67
C ALA A 614 -22.14 -1.35 13.04
N ILE A 615 -21.83 -2.62 13.30
CA ILE A 615 -22.12 -3.30 14.57
C ILE A 615 -20.96 -4.22 14.96
N LEU A 616 -20.83 -4.47 16.26
CA LEU A 616 -20.11 -5.60 16.79
C LEU A 616 -21.12 -6.68 17.22
N ARG A 617 -21.06 -7.85 16.58
CA ARG A 617 -21.94 -8.97 16.92
C ARG A 617 -21.58 -9.62 18.24
N GLN A 618 -22.51 -10.41 18.78
CA GLN A 618 -22.29 -11.17 20.01
C GLN A 618 -21.16 -12.21 19.88
N ASP A 619 -20.87 -12.69 18.67
CA ASP A 619 -19.74 -13.57 18.38
C ASP A 619 -18.39 -12.83 18.35
N GLY A 620 -18.38 -11.52 18.49
CA GLY A 620 -17.19 -10.67 18.49
C GLY A 620 -16.78 -10.17 17.11
N THR A 621 -17.46 -10.53 16.01
CA THR A 621 -17.16 -10.06 14.67
C THR A 621 -17.70 -8.63 14.46
N PHE A 622 -16.88 -7.78 13.85
CA PHE A 622 -17.28 -6.43 13.43
C PHE A 622 -17.88 -6.49 12.02
N TRP A 623 -19.00 -5.82 11.81
CA TRP A 623 -19.71 -5.75 10.55
C TRP A 623 -19.94 -4.30 10.14
N VAL A 624 -19.74 -3.99 8.86
CA VAL A 624 -19.89 -2.65 8.31
C VAL A 624 -20.56 -2.68 6.93
N VAL A 625 -21.48 -1.76 6.71
CA VAL A 625 -22.19 -1.61 5.44
C VAL A 625 -21.42 -0.69 4.51
N THR A 626 -21.39 -1.05 3.22
CA THR A 626 -20.67 -0.28 2.21
C THR A 626 -21.52 -0.07 0.96
N ALA A 627 -21.05 0.80 0.06
CA ALA A 627 -21.67 1.04 -1.23
C ALA A 627 -21.58 -0.15 -2.20
N GLY A 628 -20.72 -1.14 -1.91
CA GLY A 628 -20.52 -2.32 -2.75
C GLY A 628 -20.82 -3.65 -2.06
N GLY A 629 -21.47 -3.64 -0.89
CA GLY A 629 -21.80 -4.85 -0.13
C GLY A 629 -21.69 -4.66 1.37
N LEU A 630 -21.70 -5.77 2.07
CA LEU A 630 -21.55 -5.88 3.51
C LEU A 630 -20.19 -6.51 3.82
N SER A 631 -19.37 -5.87 4.65
CA SER A 631 -18.03 -6.38 5.01
C SER A 631 -17.95 -6.72 6.49
N THR A 632 -17.18 -7.75 6.84
CA THR A 632 -16.98 -8.20 8.22
C THR A 632 -15.54 -8.58 8.48
N VAL A 633 -15.09 -8.39 9.71
CA VAL A 633 -13.79 -8.84 10.21
C VAL A 633 -13.90 -9.38 11.62
N ASP A 634 -13.14 -10.42 11.92
CA ASP A 634 -12.94 -10.90 13.28
C ASP A 634 -11.73 -10.19 13.91
N PRO A 635 -11.91 -9.33 14.93
CA PRO A 635 -10.81 -8.63 15.60
C PRO A 635 -9.74 -9.57 16.19
N LEU A 636 -10.12 -10.79 16.63
CA LEU A 636 -9.18 -11.78 17.14
C LEU A 636 -8.34 -12.41 16.01
N ARG A 637 -8.95 -12.63 14.84
CA ARG A 637 -8.22 -13.10 13.64
C ARG A 637 -7.20 -12.05 13.20
N LEU A 638 -7.57 -10.77 13.25
CA LEU A 638 -6.66 -9.68 12.95
C LEU A 638 -5.47 -9.62 13.90
N GLN A 639 -5.68 -9.85 15.20
CA GLN A 639 -4.60 -9.92 16.17
C GLN A 639 -3.64 -11.07 15.84
N ARG A 640 -4.14 -12.28 15.57
CA ARG A 640 -3.33 -13.43 15.12
C ARG A 640 -2.59 -13.16 13.80
N PHE A 641 -3.21 -12.41 12.89
CA PHE A 641 -2.56 -11.99 11.65
C PHE A 641 -1.34 -11.09 11.90
N ARG A 642 -1.38 -10.23 12.92
CA ARG A 642 -0.26 -9.36 13.33
C ARG A 642 0.88 -10.11 14.00
N GLU A 643 0.57 -11.21 14.66
CA GLU A 643 1.56 -12.08 15.29
C GLU A 643 2.32 -12.94 14.28
N ARG A 644 1.96 -12.89 12.98
CA ARG A 644 2.74 -13.53 11.91
C ARG A 644 4.14 -12.97 11.89
N LEU A 645 5.10 -13.83 11.54
CA LEU A 645 6.50 -13.48 11.43
C LEU A 645 6.67 -12.21 10.58
N ALA A 646 7.48 -11.30 11.06
CA ALA A 646 7.82 -10.09 10.32
C ALA A 646 8.51 -10.46 8.99
N PRO A 647 8.26 -9.70 7.92
CA PRO A 647 8.83 -10.01 6.62
C PRO A 647 10.36 -9.85 6.66
N PRO A 648 11.13 -10.75 6.02
CA PRO A 648 12.55 -10.56 5.89
C PRO A 648 12.84 -9.30 5.08
N ALA A 649 13.78 -8.50 5.55
CA ALA A 649 14.27 -7.34 4.81
C ALA A 649 15.32 -7.77 3.78
N ALA A 650 15.35 -7.10 2.62
CA ALA A 650 16.37 -7.30 1.59
C ALA A 650 16.83 -5.95 1.04
N ILE A 651 18.15 -5.83 0.80
CA ILE A 651 18.71 -4.69 0.08
C ILE A 651 18.62 -5.02 -1.41
N GLU A 652 17.95 -4.16 -2.18
CA GLU A 652 17.70 -4.36 -3.60
C GLU A 652 18.77 -3.73 -4.49
N THR A 653 19.07 -2.47 -4.23
CA THR A 653 20.04 -1.74 -5.04
C THR A 653 20.87 -0.80 -4.16
N VAL A 654 22.12 -0.67 -4.53
CA VAL A 654 23.04 0.30 -3.97
C VAL A 654 23.58 1.15 -5.12
N LEU A 655 23.35 2.45 -5.07
CA LEU A 655 23.83 3.40 -6.07
C LEU A 655 24.90 4.31 -5.45
N VAL A 656 26.02 4.45 -6.12
CA VAL A 656 27.06 5.42 -5.78
C VAL A 656 27.06 6.50 -6.86
N ASP A 657 26.70 7.73 -6.52
CA ASP A 657 26.50 8.85 -7.46
C ASP A 657 25.54 8.49 -8.62
N GLY A 658 24.51 7.68 -8.34
CA GLY A 658 23.54 7.23 -9.33
C GLY A 658 23.97 6.03 -10.18
N VAL A 659 25.21 5.53 -10.00
CA VAL A 659 25.72 4.35 -10.70
C VAL A 659 25.52 3.10 -9.84
N PRO A 660 24.90 2.03 -10.38
CA PRO A 660 24.70 0.80 -9.62
C PRO A 660 26.03 0.17 -9.20
N LEU A 661 26.14 -0.09 -7.90
CA LEU A 661 27.24 -0.86 -7.35
C LEU A 661 26.91 -2.35 -7.47
N HIS A 662 27.76 -3.12 -8.15
CA HIS A 662 27.64 -4.57 -8.16
C HIS A 662 28.21 -5.10 -6.83
N TRP A 663 27.32 -5.29 -5.87
CA TRP A 663 27.66 -5.92 -4.60
C TRP A 663 27.23 -7.39 -4.60
N GLN A 664 28.06 -8.26 -4.13
CA GLN A 664 27.80 -9.70 -4.07
C GLN A 664 27.79 -10.11 -2.61
N GLY A 665 26.59 -10.21 -2.03
CA GLY A 665 26.40 -10.78 -0.69
C GLY A 665 27.24 -10.12 0.41
N ALA A 666 27.86 -10.92 1.26
CA ALA A 666 28.63 -10.48 2.43
C ALA A 666 30.00 -9.84 2.12
N ASN A 667 30.31 -9.55 0.86
CA ASN A 667 31.59 -8.91 0.52
C ASN A 667 31.62 -7.47 0.99
N HIS A 668 32.64 -7.13 1.73
CA HIS A 668 32.91 -5.79 2.20
C HIS A 668 33.29 -4.88 1.02
N ASN A 669 32.48 -3.88 0.73
CA ASN A 669 32.72 -2.94 -0.37
C ASN A 669 33.51 -1.73 0.12
N THR A 670 34.47 -1.31 -0.68
CA THR A 670 35.23 -0.08 -0.44
C THR A 670 34.71 1.03 -1.35
N LEU A 671 34.27 2.13 -0.76
CA LEU A 671 33.68 3.28 -1.45
C LEU A 671 34.62 4.48 -1.38
N PRO A 672 34.80 5.26 -2.46
CA PRO A 672 35.46 6.55 -2.40
C PRO A 672 34.74 7.53 -1.50
N GLY A 673 35.48 8.32 -0.72
CA GLY A 673 34.88 9.37 0.13
C GLY A 673 34.14 10.45 -0.63
N GLY A 674 33.18 11.11 0.04
CA GLY A 674 32.47 12.28 -0.49
C GLY A 674 31.38 11.99 -1.52
N ARG A 675 31.04 10.72 -1.77
CA ARG A 675 30.04 10.28 -2.71
C ARG A 675 28.63 10.31 -2.11
N ARG A 676 27.63 10.43 -2.99
CA ARG A 676 26.24 10.21 -2.65
C ARG A 676 25.96 8.70 -2.72
N LEU A 677 25.48 8.15 -1.62
CA LEU A 677 25.11 6.75 -1.50
C LEU A 677 23.60 6.68 -1.37
N SER A 678 22.95 6.01 -2.31
CA SER A 678 21.50 5.75 -2.26
C SER A 678 21.29 4.24 -2.19
N ILE A 679 20.55 3.79 -1.19
CA ILE A 679 20.32 2.38 -0.92
C ILE A 679 18.82 2.15 -0.91
N SER A 680 18.36 1.24 -1.78
CA SER A 680 16.98 0.80 -1.83
C SER A 680 16.84 -0.56 -1.15
N TYR A 681 15.78 -0.72 -0.40
CA TYR A 681 15.48 -1.95 0.34
C TYR A 681 13.99 -2.26 0.30
N VAL A 682 13.65 -3.50 0.60
CA VAL A 682 12.27 -4.00 0.60
C VAL A 682 12.08 -5.00 1.74
N GLY A 683 10.89 -5.05 2.31
CA GLY A 683 10.42 -6.14 3.14
C GLY A 683 9.68 -7.15 2.25
N LEU A 684 10.17 -8.38 2.20
CA LEU A 684 9.66 -9.41 1.32
C LEU A 684 8.36 -10.00 1.88
N SER A 685 7.30 -9.20 1.77
CA SER A 685 5.93 -9.58 2.08
C SER A 685 5.07 -9.53 0.82
N TYR A 686 4.19 -10.51 0.69
CA TYR A 686 3.25 -10.62 -0.42
C TYR A 686 1.80 -10.36 0.01
N LEU A 687 1.54 -10.21 1.31
CA LEU A 687 0.22 -9.91 1.83
C LEU A 687 -0.09 -8.42 1.83
N MET A 688 0.86 -7.60 2.32
CA MET A 688 0.70 -6.16 2.51
C MET A 688 1.94 -5.38 2.04
N SER A 689 2.48 -5.71 0.87
CA SER A 689 3.76 -5.19 0.35
C SER A 689 3.88 -3.66 0.44
N GLU A 690 2.80 -2.94 0.11
CA GLU A 690 2.77 -1.47 0.09
C GLU A 690 2.74 -0.83 1.48
N ARG A 691 2.40 -1.59 2.52
CA ARG A 691 2.20 -1.09 3.89
C ARG A 691 3.31 -1.45 4.86
N ILE A 692 4.34 -2.14 4.39
CA ILE A 692 5.49 -2.54 5.21
C ILE A 692 6.16 -1.29 5.76
N ARG A 693 6.45 -1.32 7.05
CA ARG A 693 7.21 -0.28 7.76
C ARG A 693 8.66 -0.69 7.82
N TYR A 694 9.52 0.30 7.75
CA TYR A 694 10.98 0.12 7.77
C TYR A 694 11.61 0.92 8.88
N ARG A 695 12.69 0.40 9.43
CA ARG A 695 13.64 1.12 10.24
C ARG A 695 15.05 0.82 9.76
N THR A 696 15.94 1.79 9.88
CA THR A 696 17.34 1.64 9.48
C THR A 696 18.26 2.07 10.61
N ARG A 697 19.44 1.49 10.66
CA ARG A 697 20.53 1.91 11.54
C ARG A 697 21.83 1.76 10.77
N LEU A 698 22.59 2.84 10.64
CA LEU A 698 23.93 2.81 10.07
C LEU A 698 24.94 2.80 11.22
N GLU A 699 25.46 1.64 11.56
CA GLU A 699 26.55 1.54 12.53
C GLU A 699 27.76 2.32 12.03
N GLY A 700 28.40 3.05 12.94
CA GLY A 700 29.43 4.03 12.60
C GLY A 700 28.89 5.47 12.47
N LEU A 701 27.57 5.66 12.34
CA LEU A 701 26.93 6.97 12.29
C LEU A 701 25.77 7.09 13.29
N ASP A 702 24.85 6.14 13.31
CA ASP A 702 23.63 6.17 14.10
C ASP A 702 23.79 5.46 15.44
N SER A 703 23.36 6.06 16.54
CA SER A 703 23.33 5.45 17.88
C SER A 703 22.10 4.59 18.12
N ALA A 704 21.00 4.78 17.36
CA ALA A 704 19.73 4.10 17.52
C ALA A 704 19.07 3.82 16.16
N TRP A 705 18.02 3.00 16.18
CA TRP A 705 17.19 2.77 15.02
C TRP A 705 16.42 4.03 14.63
N ILE A 706 16.39 4.32 13.33
CA ILE A 706 15.62 5.43 12.74
C ILE A 706 14.45 4.83 12.01
N GLU A 707 13.24 5.14 12.45
CA GLU A 707 12.03 4.74 11.75
C GLU A 707 11.87 5.51 10.44
N ARG A 708 11.60 4.78 9.36
CA ARG A 708 11.44 5.30 7.99
C ARG A 708 9.99 5.28 7.51
N GLY A 709 9.05 4.79 8.34
CA GLY A 709 7.70 4.54 7.88
C GLY A 709 7.69 3.59 6.69
N GLN A 710 7.07 3.98 5.59
CA GLN A 710 6.98 3.19 4.34
C GLN A 710 8.07 3.56 3.31
N GLN A 711 9.05 4.40 3.67
CA GLN A 711 10.15 4.78 2.76
C GLN A 711 11.04 3.57 2.48
N ARG A 712 11.24 3.25 1.21
CA ARG A 712 12.01 2.10 0.72
C ARG A 712 13.44 2.45 0.29
N SER A 713 13.89 3.63 0.62
CA SER A 713 15.26 4.06 0.31
C SER A 713 15.79 4.99 1.39
N VAL A 714 17.11 4.96 1.54
CA VAL A 714 17.85 5.88 2.38
C VAL A 714 19.01 6.45 1.58
N GLU A 715 19.28 7.72 1.78
CA GLU A 715 20.38 8.42 1.14
C GLU A 715 21.37 8.95 2.20
N PHE A 716 22.64 8.75 1.91
CA PHE A 716 23.75 9.31 2.68
C PHE A 716 24.63 10.15 1.76
N ILE A 717 24.94 11.36 2.17
CA ILE A 717 25.77 12.28 1.39
C ILE A 717 27.00 12.64 2.22
N GLY A 718 28.18 12.39 1.66
CA GLY A 718 29.45 12.82 2.27
C GLY A 718 29.76 12.12 3.59
N LEU A 719 29.53 10.81 3.70
CA LEU A 719 29.91 10.04 4.89
C LEU A 719 31.38 10.25 5.20
N PRO A 720 31.76 10.46 6.47
CA PRO A 720 33.15 10.49 6.90
C PRO A 720 33.90 9.18 6.54
N PRO A 721 35.20 9.21 6.39
CA PRO A 721 35.98 7.99 6.24
C PRO A 721 35.82 7.08 7.44
N GLY A 722 35.55 5.80 7.21
CA GLY A 722 35.31 4.82 8.27
C GLY A 722 34.64 3.57 7.79
N ASP A 723 34.45 2.63 8.68
CA ASP A 723 33.73 1.38 8.45
C ASP A 723 32.26 1.58 8.90
N TYR A 724 31.34 1.15 8.06
CA TYR A 724 29.91 1.28 8.26
C TYR A 724 29.22 -0.05 8.04
N THR A 725 28.17 -0.28 8.81
CA THR A 725 27.25 -1.41 8.57
C THR A 725 25.82 -0.89 8.61
N LEU A 726 25.14 -0.97 7.46
CA LEU A 726 23.73 -0.64 7.36
C LEU A 726 22.91 -1.86 7.78
N HIS A 727 22.02 -1.65 8.74
CA HIS A 727 21.00 -2.58 9.14
C HIS A 727 19.64 -2.06 8.68
N VAL A 728 18.85 -2.92 8.06
CA VAL A 728 17.46 -2.64 7.65
C VAL A 728 16.58 -3.70 8.25
N SER A 729 15.53 -3.29 8.96
CA SER A 729 14.52 -4.19 9.51
C SER A 729 13.14 -3.77 8.99
N ALA A 730 12.29 -4.75 8.72
CA ALA A 730 10.94 -4.57 8.21
C ALA A 730 9.90 -5.09 9.19
N ALA A 731 8.71 -4.51 9.19
CA ALA A 731 7.59 -4.94 10.00
C ALA A 731 6.25 -4.76 9.27
N HIS A 732 5.29 -5.63 9.54
CA HIS A 732 3.90 -5.39 9.15
C HIS A 732 3.30 -4.19 9.91
N PRO A 733 2.23 -3.56 9.40
CA PRO A 733 1.51 -2.52 10.14
C PRO A 733 1.07 -3.02 11.52
N GLY A 734 1.42 -2.31 12.57
CA GLY A 734 1.09 -2.70 13.95
C GLY A 734 1.77 -3.97 14.48
N GLY A 735 2.61 -4.64 13.68
CA GLY A 735 3.38 -5.83 14.06
C GLY A 735 4.72 -5.50 14.71
N ALA A 736 5.33 -6.51 15.33
CA ALA A 736 6.69 -6.42 15.88
C ALA A 736 7.74 -6.32 14.75
N TRP A 737 8.87 -5.71 15.08
CA TRP A 737 10.02 -5.68 14.19
C TRP A 737 10.66 -7.06 14.09
N GLY A 738 11.02 -7.47 12.87
CA GLY A 738 11.59 -8.78 12.61
C GLY A 738 13.04 -8.91 13.05
N ASP A 739 13.41 -10.13 13.43
CA ASP A 739 14.81 -10.50 13.71
C ASP A 739 15.66 -10.69 12.44
N SER A 740 14.99 -10.85 11.28
CA SER A 740 15.64 -11.00 9.98
C SER A 740 15.96 -9.63 9.40
N GLU A 741 17.16 -9.12 9.73
CA GLU A 741 17.69 -7.86 9.22
C GLU A 741 18.43 -8.07 7.91
N ALA A 742 18.29 -7.12 6.97
CA ALA A 742 19.21 -7.01 5.85
C ALA A 742 20.42 -6.20 6.29
N VAL A 743 21.61 -6.79 6.12
CA VAL A 743 22.87 -6.20 6.58
C VAL A 743 23.80 -5.99 5.40
N TRP A 744 24.39 -4.81 5.31
CA TRP A 744 25.42 -4.50 4.32
C TRP A 744 26.55 -3.68 4.93
N SER A 745 27.79 -4.21 4.85
CA SER A 745 28.98 -3.57 5.40
C SER A 745 29.83 -2.97 4.28
N PHE A 746 30.35 -1.77 4.53
CA PHE A 746 31.20 -1.07 3.58
C PHE A 746 32.19 -0.14 4.30
N THR A 747 33.31 0.15 3.64
CA THR A 747 34.32 1.13 4.11
C THR A 747 34.29 2.36 3.20
N VAL A 748 34.23 3.53 3.78
CA VAL A 748 34.43 4.81 3.07
C VAL A 748 35.89 5.20 3.18
N GLU A 749 36.60 5.23 2.04
CA GLU A 749 37.99 5.64 2.00
C GLU A 749 38.17 7.13 2.27
N PRO A 750 39.23 7.49 3.00
CA PRO A 750 39.62 8.88 3.15
C PRO A 750 40.08 9.47 1.81
N PHE A 751 39.75 10.72 1.56
CA PHE A 751 40.31 11.46 0.44
C PHE A 751 41.83 11.44 0.49
N LEU A 752 42.47 11.56 -0.66
CA LEU A 752 43.93 11.55 -0.76
C LEU A 752 44.58 12.50 0.25
N TRP A 753 44.02 13.69 0.45
CA TRP A 753 44.53 14.69 1.40
C TRP A 753 44.24 14.36 2.87
N GLN A 754 43.32 13.46 3.17
CA GLN A 754 43.02 12.98 4.52
C GLN A 754 43.89 11.79 4.93
N ARG A 755 44.54 11.14 3.98
CA ARG A 755 45.45 10.00 4.28
C ARG A 755 46.65 10.51 5.07
N ARG A 756 46.89 9.92 6.23
CA ARG A 756 48.00 10.28 7.13
C ARG A 756 49.33 10.34 6.40
N SER A 757 49.57 9.44 5.45
CA SER A 757 50.76 9.43 4.59
C SER A 757 50.89 10.68 3.73
N VAL A 758 49.78 11.11 3.11
CA VAL A 758 49.73 12.32 2.28
C VAL A 758 49.90 13.57 3.14
N GLN A 759 49.22 13.64 4.30
CA GLN A 759 49.39 14.73 5.26
C GLN A 759 50.84 14.82 5.78
N PHE A 760 51.45 13.67 6.03
CA PHE A 760 52.86 13.60 6.43
C PHE A 760 53.78 14.10 5.31
N VAL A 761 53.58 13.66 4.07
CA VAL A 761 54.33 14.14 2.90
C VAL A 761 54.13 15.64 2.69
N CYS A 762 52.89 16.10 2.75
CA CYS A 762 52.54 17.53 2.65
C CYS A 762 53.20 18.33 3.79
N GLY A 763 53.20 17.80 5.01
CA GLY A 763 53.89 18.39 6.16
C GLY A 763 55.41 18.47 5.95
N LEU A 764 56.00 17.38 5.42
CA LEU A 764 57.43 17.38 5.05
C LEU A 764 57.74 18.38 3.94
N LEU A 765 56.89 18.45 2.90
CA LEU A 765 57.07 19.42 1.80
C LEU A 765 56.93 20.85 2.31
N LEU A 766 55.98 21.10 3.22
CA LEU A 766 55.78 22.40 3.84
C LEU A 766 56.97 22.76 4.74
N LEU A 767 57.48 21.80 5.52
CA LEU A 767 58.67 21.97 6.33
C LEU A 767 59.93 22.23 5.48
N ALA A 768 60.06 21.45 4.38
CA ALA A 768 61.14 21.65 3.42
C ALA A 768 61.03 23.02 2.75
N GLY A 769 59.83 23.44 2.40
CA GLY A 769 59.52 24.79 1.86
C GLY A 769 59.86 25.91 2.87
N LEU A 770 59.48 25.71 4.13
CA LEU A 770 59.85 26.65 5.21
C LEU A 770 61.37 26.73 5.44
N VAL A 771 62.04 25.57 5.40
CA VAL A 771 63.52 25.53 5.52
C VAL A 771 64.13 26.19 4.30
N ALA A 772 63.64 25.94 3.09
CA ALA A 772 64.09 26.59 1.87
C ALA A 772 63.87 28.10 1.91
N LEU A 773 62.66 28.51 2.35
CA LEU A 773 62.31 29.92 2.55
C LEU A 773 63.21 30.59 3.61
N TYR A 774 63.39 29.89 4.72
CA TYR A 774 64.30 30.34 5.78
C TYR A 774 65.74 30.53 5.26
N ARG A 775 66.27 29.52 4.52
CA ARG A 775 67.61 29.61 3.86
C ARG A 775 67.65 30.73 2.83
N TYR A 776 66.57 30.89 2.06
CA TYR A 776 66.43 32.01 1.10
C TYR A 776 66.43 33.36 1.78
N LEU A 777 65.65 33.51 2.86
CA LEU A 777 65.59 34.72 3.66
C LEU A 777 66.91 35.05 4.32
N ILE A 778 67.65 34.00 4.87
CA ILE A 778 68.97 34.18 5.40
C ILE A 778 69.98 34.57 4.31
N LYS A 779 69.94 33.93 3.14
CA LYS A 779 70.71 34.33 1.98
C LYS A 779 70.44 35.80 1.57
N ARG A 780 69.12 36.14 1.52
CA ARG A 780 68.68 37.50 1.18
C ARG A 780 69.07 38.51 2.27
N TYR A 781 68.93 38.13 3.53
CA TYR A 781 69.35 38.94 4.68
C TYR A 781 70.90 39.19 4.67
N LYS A 782 71.67 38.10 4.43
CA LYS A 782 73.14 38.19 4.26
C LYS A 782 73.51 39.03 3.03
N ALA A 783 72.81 38.85 1.90
CA ALA A 783 72.96 39.63 0.72
C ALA A 783 72.51 41.12 0.89
N SER A 784 71.44 41.30 1.69
CA SER A 784 70.98 42.66 2.06
C SER A 784 71.93 43.41 2.92
N ASN A 785 72.53 42.71 3.95
CA ASN A 785 73.54 43.31 4.83
C ASN A 785 74.82 43.68 4.07
N VAL A 786 75.18 42.85 3.04
CA VAL A 786 76.29 43.21 2.13
C VAL A 786 75.95 44.38 1.20
N ARG A 787 74.67 44.47 0.84
CA ARG A 787 74.11 45.63 0.05
C ARG A 787 73.89 46.88 0.90
N LEU A 788 73.50 46.67 2.20
CA LEU A 788 73.34 47.85 3.11
C LEU A 788 74.69 48.52 3.38
N ALA A 789 75.78 47.74 3.51
CA ALA A 789 77.17 48.25 3.65
C ALA A 789 77.63 49.05 2.40
N ARG A 790 77.09 48.63 1.22
CA ARG A 790 77.35 49.41 -0.06
C ARG A 790 76.37 50.53 -0.30
N LYS A 791 75.14 50.57 0.42
CA LYS A 791 74.13 51.60 0.24
C LYS A 791 74.30 52.79 1.15
N VAL A 792 75.09 52.67 2.23
CA VAL A 792 75.45 53.85 3.02
C VAL A 792 76.36 54.82 2.23
N ASP A 793 77.06 54.37 1.17
CA ASP A 793 77.78 55.22 0.27
C ASP A 793 76.92 55.75 -0.94
N ALA A 794 75.78 55.20 -1.17
CA ALA A 794 74.90 55.57 -2.31
C ALA A 794 73.71 56.43 -1.88
N ALA A 795 73.39 56.51 -0.57
CA ALA A 795 72.16 57.15 -0.07
C ALA A 795 72.09 58.66 -0.12
N THR A 796 73.09 59.28 -0.68
CA THR A 796 73.08 60.76 -0.90
C THR A 796 72.65 61.18 -2.30
N ARG A 797 72.25 60.18 -3.15
CA ARG A 797 71.88 60.52 -4.56
C ARG A 797 70.43 60.20 -4.96
N ASP A 798 69.65 59.57 -4.12
CA ASP A 798 68.36 59.02 -4.61
C ASP A 798 67.08 59.54 -3.89
N LEU A 799 67.11 60.76 -3.35
CA LEU A 799 65.92 61.40 -2.83
C LEU A 799 64.99 61.91 -3.94
N LYS A 800 65.28 61.63 -5.18
CA LYS A 800 64.45 62.09 -6.31
C LYS A 800 63.61 60.99 -7.05
N ALA A 801 63.69 59.72 -6.62
CA ALA A 801 62.98 58.64 -7.30
C ALA A 801 61.74 58.05 -6.53
N GLN A 802 61.40 58.60 -5.36
CA GLN A 802 60.36 58.04 -4.50
C GLN A 802 58.91 58.44 -4.82
N THR A 803 58.68 59.28 -5.83
CA THR A 803 57.32 59.75 -6.16
C THR A 803 56.65 58.93 -7.26
N ALA A 804 57.33 57.97 -7.89
CA ALA A 804 56.75 57.19 -8.98
C ALA A 804 56.22 55.81 -8.58
N SER A 805 56.59 55.32 -7.36
CA SER A 805 56.19 53.91 -6.96
C SER A 805 54.86 53.80 -6.23
N LEU A 806 54.23 54.90 -5.85
CA LEU A 806 52.95 54.87 -5.10
C LEU A 806 51.75 54.78 -6.03
N GLN A 807 51.91 55.02 -7.32
CA GLN A 807 50.79 54.90 -8.27
C GLN A 807 50.52 53.51 -8.78
N ALA A 808 51.53 52.61 -8.83
CA ALA A 808 51.32 51.25 -9.34
C ALA A 808 50.63 50.27 -8.33
N LEU A 809 50.70 50.58 -7.03
CA LEU A 809 50.10 49.70 -6.02
C LEU A 809 48.60 49.92 -5.84
N ASN A 810 48.08 51.04 -6.36
CA ASN A 810 46.65 51.35 -6.26
C ASN A 810 45.85 50.71 -7.40
N GLU A 811 46.46 50.39 -8.52
CA GLU A 811 45.79 49.73 -9.66
C GLU A 811 45.60 48.24 -9.44
N GLU A 812 46.51 47.56 -8.70
CA GLU A 812 46.41 46.14 -8.43
C GLU A 812 45.29 45.80 -7.43
N LYS A 813 45.05 46.70 -6.45
CA LYS A 813 43.92 46.53 -5.50
C LYS A 813 42.57 46.69 -6.17
N THR A 814 42.47 47.52 -7.20
CA THR A 814 41.20 47.78 -7.87
C THR A 814 40.80 46.59 -8.79
N GLN A 815 41.76 45.86 -9.34
CA GLN A 815 41.53 44.67 -10.17
C GLN A 815 41.10 43.47 -9.35
N LEU A 816 41.57 43.32 -8.11
CA LEU A 816 41.19 42.20 -7.24
C LEU A 816 39.78 42.38 -6.70
N ALA A 817 39.38 43.61 -6.37
CA ALA A 817 38.02 43.90 -5.93
C ALA A 817 36.98 43.66 -7.02
N ALA A 818 37.31 43.93 -8.28
CA ALA A 818 36.44 43.68 -9.42
C ALA A 818 36.20 42.17 -9.68
N ARG A 819 37.20 41.32 -9.43
CA ARG A 819 37.06 39.86 -9.60
C ARG A 819 36.19 39.23 -8.52
N LEU A 820 36.29 39.73 -7.27
CA LEU A 820 35.46 39.23 -6.19
C LEU A 820 33.99 39.65 -6.30
N ALA A 821 33.72 40.82 -6.89
CA ALA A 821 32.35 41.28 -7.12
C ALA A 821 31.64 40.41 -8.19
N VAL A 822 32.33 39.99 -9.26
CA VAL A 822 31.77 39.13 -10.31
C VAL A 822 31.46 37.74 -9.79
N GLN A 823 32.28 37.20 -8.88
CA GLN A 823 31.99 35.90 -8.27
C GLN A 823 30.81 35.93 -7.31
N ALA A 824 30.66 37.03 -6.54
CA ALA A 824 29.54 37.18 -5.64
C ALA A 824 28.21 37.27 -6.39
N GLU A 825 28.20 38.00 -7.53
CA GLU A 825 27.03 38.15 -8.40
C GLU A 825 26.58 36.81 -9.03
N GLN A 826 27.54 35.96 -9.40
CA GLN A 826 27.23 34.61 -9.91
C GLN A 826 26.61 33.68 -8.84
N PHE A 827 27.06 33.72 -7.60
CA PHE A 827 26.49 32.93 -6.52
C PHE A 827 25.10 33.41 -6.10
N GLU A 828 24.88 34.73 -6.12
CA GLU A 828 23.59 35.30 -5.79
C GLU A 828 22.51 34.93 -6.80
N ARG A 829 22.90 34.87 -8.08
CA ARG A 829 22.01 34.49 -9.18
C ARG A 829 21.60 33.01 -9.10
N GLN A 830 22.53 32.11 -8.83
CA GLN A 830 22.25 30.68 -8.71
C GLN A 830 21.34 30.35 -7.48
N ALA A 831 21.34 31.15 -6.44
CA ALA A 831 20.52 30.93 -5.25
C ALA A 831 19.06 31.37 -5.40
N ARG A 832 18.73 32.15 -6.45
CA ARG A 832 17.45 32.86 -6.59
C ARG A 832 16.64 32.50 -7.82
N GLU A 833 17.21 31.76 -8.78
CA GLU A 833 16.54 31.35 -10.03
C GLU A 833 16.16 29.86 -9.99
N ASP A 834 15.08 29.48 -10.67
CA ASP A 834 14.70 28.10 -10.93
C ASP A 834 15.58 27.53 -12.04
N ALA A 835 16.23 26.43 -11.77
CA ALA A 835 17.24 25.84 -12.65
C ALA A 835 16.70 25.37 -14.02
N LEU A 836 15.40 25.06 -14.11
CA LEU A 836 14.77 24.61 -15.35
C LEU A 836 14.28 25.78 -16.20
N THR A 837 13.58 26.74 -15.59
CA THR A 837 12.84 27.77 -16.29
C THR A 837 13.57 29.12 -16.33
N GLY A 838 14.57 29.33 -15.50
CA GLY A 838 15.29 30.60 -15.38
C GLY A 838 14.50 31.72 -14.71
N LEU A 839 13.25 31.47 -14.34
CA LEU A 839 12.47 32.43 -13.54
C LEU A 839 12.93 32.43 -12.09
N PRO A 840 12.61 33.48 -11.31
CA PRO A 840 12.75 33.46 -9.85
C PRO A 840 12.14 32.21 -9.25
N ASN A 841 12.89 31.59 -8.33
CA ASN A 841 12.41 30.40 -7.65
C ASN A 841 11.47 30.76 -6.48
N ARG A 842 10.88 29.75 -5.85
CA ARG A 842 9.96 29.93 -4.71
C ARG A 842 10.52 30.86 -3.63
N ARG A 843 11.80 30.71 -3.29
CA ARG A 843 12.45 31.53 -2.26
C ARG A 843 12.52 33.01 -2.67
N ALA A 844 12.91 33.27 -3.91
CA ALA A 844 12.97 34.63 -4.43
C ALA A 844 11.57 35.28 -4.48
N PHE A 845 10.56 34.49 -4.83
CA PHE A 845 9.17 34.93 -4.83
C PHE A 845 8.67 35.25 -3.41
N ASP A 846 8.89 34.37 -2.42
CA ASP A 846 8.44 34.59 -1.05
C ASP A 846 9.07 35.87 -0.44
N GLU A 847 10.36 36.11 -0.74
CA GLU A 847 11.06 37.34 -0.35
C GLU A 847 10.47 38.60 -1.02
N ALA A 848 10.12 38.51 -2.30
CA ALA A 848 9.50 39.60 -3.05
C ALA A 848 8.07 39.89 -2.58
N LEU A 849 7.26 38.83 -2.41
CA LEU A 849 5.90 38.92 -1.92
C LEU A 849 5.87 39.59 -0.54
N ALA A 850 6.75 39.21 0.39
CA ALA A 850 6.84 39.82 1.70
C ALA A 850 7.22 41.32 1.63
N ARG A 851 8.18 41.66 0.77
CA ARG A 851 8.65 43.05 0.58
C ARG A 851 7.57 43.91 -0.05
N ASP A 852 6.99 43.47 -1.15
CA ASP A 852 6.04 44.25 -1.94
C ASP A 852 4.67 44.32 -1.26
N PHE A 853 4.26 43.31 -0.54
CA PHE A 853 3.12 43.32 0.35
C PHE A 853 3.27 44.41 1.42
N ALA A 854 4.42 44.44 2.12
CA ALA A 854 4.69 45.47 3.14
C ALA A 854 4.80 46.86 2.52
N ARG A 855 5.30 47.01 1.33
CA ARG A 855 5.35 48.25 0.56
C ARG A 855 3.95 48.70 0.19
N SER A 856 3.12 47.85 -0.39
CA SER A 856 1.75 48.16 -0.78
C SER A 856 0.88 48.56 0.42
N GLN A 857 0.99 47.87 1.54
CA GLN A 857 0.28 48.22 2.75
C GLN A 857 0.65 49.62 3.30
N ARG A 858 1.90 50.05 3.15
CA ARG A 858 2.34 51.37 3.59
C ARG A 858 2.02 52.52 2.61
N SER A 859 2.11 52.25 1.34
CA SER A 859 1.94 53.26 0.30
C SER A 859 0.51 53.40 -0.22
N GLY A 860 -0.33 52.39 0.02
CA GLY A 860 -1.70 52.33 -0.52
C GLY A 860 -1.76 52.00 -2.02
N HIS A 861 -0.62 51.70 -2.65
CA HIS A 861 -0.58 51.29 -4.06
C HIS A 861 -1.17 49.90 -4.24
N PRO A 862 -1.93 49.63 -5.30
CA PRO A 862 -2.54 48.31 -5.51
C PRO A 862 -1.49 47.23 -5.80
N LEU A 863 -1.69 46.07 -5.24
CA LEU A 863 -0.86 44.90 -5.46
C LEU A 863 -1.76 43.74 -5.81
N CYS A 864 -1.53 43.11 -6.95
CA CYS A 864 -2.25 41.90 -7.31
C CYS A 864 -1.31 40.70 -7.28
N LEU A 865 -1.89 39.57 -6.88
CA LEU A 865 -1.25 38.28 -6.91
C LEU A 865 -2.06 37.33 -7.80
N VAL A 866 -1.37 36.71 -8.73
CA VAL A 866 -1.91 35.61 -9.53
C VAL A 866 -1.18 34.33 -9.17
N VAL A 867 -1.92 33.29 -8.85
CA VAL A 867 -1.40 31.92 -8.79
C VAL A 867 -1.97 31.16 -9.97
N LEU A 868 -1.11 30.56 -10.73
CA LEU A 868 -1.41 29.94 -12.00
C LEU A 868 -0.90 28.50 -12.00
N ASP A 869 -1.67 27.60 -12.57
CA ASP A 869 -1.32 26.18 -12.67
C ASP A 869 -1.70 25.68 -14.07
N ILE A 870 -0.82 24.90 -14.66
CA ILE A 870 -1.01 24.37 -16.00
C ILE A 870 -2.03 23.24 -15.96
N ASP A 871 -3.12 23.40 -16.68
CA ASP A 871 -4.19 22.40 -16.71
C ASP A 871 -3.71 21.10 -17.33
N HIS A 872 -4.05 19.99 -16.67
CA HIS A 872 -3.74 18.65 -17.15
C HIS A 872 -2.25 18.36 -17.42
N PHE A 873 -1.34 19.08 -16.76
CA PHE A 873 0.10 18.94 -17.02
C PHE A 873 0.61 17.53 -16.78
N LYS A 874 0.02 16.82 -15.84
CA LYS A 874 0.30 15.42 -15.63
C LYS A 874 -0.01 14.57 -16.87
N GLU A 875 -1.10 14.84 -17.54
CA GLU A 875 -1.47 14.13 -18.78
C GLU A 875 -0.48 14.43 -19.91
N VAL A 876 0.05 15.66 -19.97
CA VAL A 876 1.13 16.01 -20.91
C VAL A 876 2.38 15.17 -20.63
N ASN A 877 2.77 15.02 -19.36
CA ASN A 877 3.89 14.17 -18.97
C ASN A 877 3.65 12.69 -19.27
N ASP A 878 2.44 12.21 -18.97
CA ASP A 878 2.08 10.79 -19.12
C ASP A 878 1.95 10.40 -20.62
N GLN A 879 1.51 11.32 -21.48
CA GLN A 879 1.35 11.07 -22.93
C GLN A 879 2.62 11.34 -23.75
N HIS A 880 3.46 12.30 -23.34
CA HIS A 880 4.56 12.79 -24.15
C HIS A 880 5.94 12.67 -23.49
N SER A 881 6.06 12.20 -22.29
CA SER A 881 7.25 12.08 -21.42
C SER A 881 7.59 13.33 -20.60
N HIS A 882 8.27 13.12 -19.49
CA HIS A 882 8.75 14.22 -18.62
C HIS A 882 9.67 15.22 -19.35
N SER A 883 10.46 14.75 -20.32
CA SER A 883 11.32 15.65 -21.10
C SER A 883 10.51 16.65 -21.95
N VAL A 884 9.38 16.23 -22.49
CA VAL A 884 8.45 17.13 -23.20
C VAL A 884 7.79 18.08 -22.20
N GLY A 885 7.38 17.58 -21.04
CA GLY A 885 6.88 18.42 -19.95
C GLY A 885 7.88 19.50 -19.50
N ASP A 886 9.16 19.18 -19.41
CA ASP A 886 10.21 20.16 -19.06
C ASP A 886 10.36 21.24 -20.12
N VAL A 887 10.25 20.89 -21.40
CA VAL A 887 10.25 21.87 -22.51
C VAL A 887 8.99 22.74 -22.43
N VAL A 888 7.82 22.16 -22.21
CA VAL A 888 6.56 22.90 -21.99
C VAL A 888 6.72 23.88 -20.83
N LEU A 889 7.26 23.46 -19.69
CA LEU A 889 7.48 24.35 -18.54
C LEU A 889 8.41 25.51 -18.88
N THR A 890 9.44 25.26 -19.67
CA THR A 890 10.39 26.31 -20.12
C THR A 890 9.73 27.29 -21.08
N GLU A 891 8.91 26.80 -22.00
CA GLU A 891 8.13 27.64 -22.92
C GLU A 891 7.07 28.44 -22.20
N VAL A 892 6.33 27.83 -21.27
CA VAL A 892 5.37 28.51 -20.40
C VAL A 892 6.03 29.64 -19.61
N ALA A 893 7.18 29.37 -19.02
CA ALA A 893 7.93 30.39 -18.29
C ALA A 893 8.31 31.59 -19.19
N ARG A 894 8.70 31.31 -20.44
CA ARG A 894 9.04 32.36 -21.42
C ARG A 894 7.80 33.16 -21.83
N VAL A 895 6.67 32.48 -22.07
CA VAL A 895 5.40 33.18 -22.40
C VAL A 895 4.96 34.04 -21.20
N ILE A 896 5.01 33.53 -19.97
CA ILE A 896 4.68 34.28 -18.77
C ILE A 896 5.60 35.52 -18.63
N ALA A 897 6.90 35.31 -18.76
CA ALA A 897 7.87 36.43 -18.68
C ALA A 897 7.62 37.51 -19.73
N SER A 898 7.27 37.12 -20.97
CA SER A 898 6.99 38.07 -22.04
C SER A 898 5.74 38.93 -21.81
N ALA A 899 4.81 38.42 -21.00
CA ALA A 899 3.58 39.14 -20.67
C ALA A 899 3.71 40.06 -19.46
N CYS A 900 4.80 39.96 -18.70
CA CYS A 900 5.09 40.76 -17.53
C CYS A 900 5.93 42.00 -17.84
N ARG A 901 5.77 43.07 -17.09
CA ARG A 901 6.60 44.27 -17.12
C ARG A 901 7.82 44.09 -16.22
N ASP A 902 8.84 44.94 -16.33
CA ASP A 902 10.02 44.91 -15.45
C ASP A 902 9.68 45.10 -13.97
N SER A 903 8.53 45.78 -13.68
CA SER A 903 8.02 45.94 -12.33
C SER A 903 7.32 44.71 -11.74
N ASP A 904 6.94 43.77 -12.59
CA ASP A 904 6.21 42.57 -12.22
C ASP A 904 7.20 41.46 -11.93
N MET A 905 6.79 40.53 -11.10
CA MET A 905 7.65 39.41 -10.77
C MET A 905 6.97 38.06 -11.09
N PRO A 906 7.24 37.50 -12.26
CA PRO A 906 6.88 36.11 -12.51
C PRO A 906 7.85 35.17 -11.79
N ALA A 907 7.34 34.07 -11.24
CA ALA A 907 8.15 33.07 -10.57
C ALA A 907 7.57 31.66 -10.79
N ARG A 908 8.41 30.66 -10.70
CA ARG A 908 7.95 29.27 -10.60
C ARG A 908 8.00 28.84 -9.15
N THR A 909 6.83 28.51 -8.60
CA THR A 909 6.66 28.22 -7.15
C THR A 909 6.46 26.73 -6.85
N GLY A 910 6.15 25.94 -7.86
CA GLY A 910 5.93 24.49 -7.76
C GLY A 910 6.24 23.76 -9.05
N GLY A 911 5.91 22.50 -9.14
CA GLY A 911 6.13 21.64 -10.33
C GLY A 911 5.58 22.28 -11.62
N GLU A 912 4.26 22.44 -11.71
CA GLU A 912 3.54 23.09 -12.79
C GLU A 912 2.92 24.45 -12.39
N GLU A 913 3.25 24.91 -11.19
CA GLU A 913 2.69 26.13 -10.63
C GLU A 913 3.60 27.33 -10.86
N PHE A 914 3.02 28.40 -11.33
CA PHE A 914 3.65 29.71 -11.51
C PHE A 914 2.91 30.78 -10.73
N THR A 915 3.61 31.83 -10.39
CA THR A 915 3.03 32.99 -9.70
C THR A 915 3.46 34.29 -10.38
N LEU A 916 2.57 35.24 -10.39
CA LEU A 916 2.88 36.60 -10.86
C LEU A 916 2.53 37.58 -9.75
N LEU A 917 3.50 38.32 -9.32
CA LEU A 917 3.29 39.46 -8.43
C LEU A 917 3.27 40.74 -9.26
N LEU A 918 2.09 41.35 -9.38
CA LEU A 918 1.83 42.51 -10.24
C LEU A 918 1.79 43.78 -9.34
N ASN A 919 2.86 44.51 -9.43
CA ASN A 919 3.02 45.71 -8.63
C ASN A 919 2.27 46.89 -9.29
N ASP A 920 1.74 47.81 -8.43
CA ASP A 920 1.03 49.01 -8.87
C ASP A 920 -0.08 48.72 -9.90
N THR A 921 -0.77 47.59 -9.70
CA THR A 921 -1.76 47.03 -10.67
C THR A 921 -3.07 46.74 -9.94
N ARG A 922 -4.18 47.30 -10.42
CA ARG A 922 -5.53 47.03 -9.90
C ARG A 922 -6.10 45.75 -10.47
N LEU A 923 -7.07 45.19 -9.79
CA LEU A 923 -7.72 43.93 -10.14
C LEU A 923 -8.18 43.86 -11.59
N ALA A 924 -8.78 44.91 -12.12
CA ALA A 924 -9.26 44.96 -13.52
C ALA A 924 -8.10 44.89 -14.53
N GLU A 925 -6.98 45.54 -14.23
CA GLU A 925 -5.78 45.52 -15.08
C GLU A 925 -5.07 44.16 -14.97
N ALA A 926 -4.98 43.61 -13.78
CA ALA A 926 -4.45 42.26 -13.57
C ALA A 926 -5.29 41.18 -14.27
N ALA A 927 -6.61 41.33 -14.31
CA ALA A 927 -7.49 40.46 -15.09
C ALA A 927 -7.22 40.54 -16.59
N GLN A 928 -6.85 41.73 -17.11
CA GLN A 928 -6.41 41.87 -18.51
C GLN A 928 -5.07 41.19 -18.78
N VAL A 929 -4.14 41.23 -17.82
CA VAL A 929 -2.87 40.47 -17.92
C VAL A 929 -3.18 38.96 -18.02
N CYS A 930 -4.05 38.44 -17.17
CA CYS A 930 -4.45 37.03 -17.23
C CYS A 930 -5.18 36.68 -18.55
N ALA A 931 -6.06 37.58 -19.04
CA ALA A 931 -6.72 37.38 -20.32
C ALA A 931 -5.74 37.37 -21.51
N ARG A 932 -4.76 38.30 -21.49
CA ARG A 932 -3.67 38.33 -22.48
C ARG A 932 -2.82 37.09 -22.43
N LEU A 933 -2.44 36.63 -21.24
CA LEU A 933 -1.70 35.39 -21.05
C LEU A 933 -2.46 34.19 -21.61
N ARG A 934 -3.75 34.08 -21.35
CA ARG A 934 -4.57 33.02 -21.89
C ARG A 934 -4.64 33.06 -23.42
N GLY A 935 -4.75 34.25 -24.03
CA GLY A 935 -4.63 34.41 -25.47
C GLY A 935 -3.29 33.91 -25.99
N LEU A 936 -2.19 34.29 -25.35
CA LEU A 936 -0.85 33.81 -25.72
C LEU A 936 -0.68 32.30 -25.62
N PHE A 937 -1.35 31.67 -24.67
CA PHE A 937 -1.33 30.22 -24.55
C PHE A 937 -2.13 29.52 -25.64
N HIS A 938 -3.30 30.04 -26.00
CA HIS A 938 -4.13 29.53 -27.09
C HIS A 938 -3.52 29.75 -28.46
N ASP A 939 -2.84 30.91 -28.67
CA ASP A 939 -2.21 31.28 -29.93
C ASP A 939 -0.80 30.69 -30.08
N HIS A 940 -0.29 29.98 -29.05
CA HIS A 940 1.05 29.39 -29.08
C HIS A 940 1.08 28.23 -30.10
N PRO A 941 1.98 28.27 -31.10
CA PRO A 941 2.09 27.16 -32.04
C PRO A 941 2.70 25.96 -31.34
N ASP A 942 2.06 24.82 -31.47
CA ASP A 942 2.52 23.49 -31.06
C ASP A 942 3.50 23.46 -29.86
N TRP A 943 2.99 23.39 -28.64
CA TRP A 943 3.80 23.42 -27.44
C TRP A 943 4.88 22.34 -27.42
N ALA A 944 6.08 22.69 -27.02
CA ALA A 944 7.27 21.82 -27.07
C ALA A 944 7.55 21.23 -28.47
N GLY A 945 7.07 21.87 -29.53
CA GLY A 945 7.21 21.38 -30.91
C GLY A 945 6.39 20.11 -31.21
N VAL A 946 5.40 19.79 -30.39
CA VAL A 946 4.51 18.64 -30.57
C VAL A 946 3.27 19.08 -31.34
N PRO A 947 3.03 18.59 -32.55
CA PRO A 947 1.91 19.02 -33.40
C PRO A 947 0.56 18.75 -32.69
N GLY A 948 -0.24 19.79 -32.52
CA GLY A 948 -1.56 19.72 -31.91
C GLY A 948 -1.59 19.70 -30.39
N LEU A 949 -0.46 19.75 -29.70
CA LEU A 949 -0.44 19.88 -28.25
C LEU A 949 -0.90 21.29 -27.85
N GLN A 950 -2.01 21.35 -27.16
CA GLN A 950 -2.55 22.56 -26.56
C GLN A 950 -2.31 22.54 -25.05
N VAL A 951 -1.80 23.66 -24.56
CA VAL A 951 -1.60 23.84 -23.10
C VAL A 951 -2.47 25.00 -22.65
N THR A 952 -3.27 24.78 -21.64
CA THR A 952 -4.06 25.82 -21.00
C THR A 952 -3.65 25.98 -19.54
N PHE A 953 -4.13 27.01 -18.91
CA PHE A 953 -3.92 27.18 -17.49
C PHE A 953 -5.15 27.71 -16.77
N SER A 954 -5.25 27.32 -15.52
CA SER A 954 -6.19 27.92 -14.57
C SER A 954 -5.44 28.91 -13.69
N ALA A 955 -6.07 30.03 -13.37
CA ALA A 955 -5.47 31.02 -12.50
C ALA A 955 -6.43 31.53 -11.43
N GLY A 956 -5.89 31.80 -10.26
CA GLY A 956 -6.54 32.56 -9.20
C GLY A 956 -5.91 33.93 -9.05
N LEU A 957 -6.71 34.96 -9.22
CA LEU A 957 -6.31 36.36 -9.16
C LEU A 957 -6.94 37.06 -7.97
N VAL A 958 -6.14 37.77 -7.20
CA VAL A 958 -6.58 38.60 -6.07
C VAL A 958 -5.86 39.92 -6.04
N GLU A 959 -6.55 40.94 -5.60
CA GLU A 959 -5.93 42.22 -5.21
C GLU A 959 -5.77 42.27 -3.68
N LEU A 960 -4.74 42.90 -3.20
CA LEU A 960 -4.50 43.12 -1.78
C LEU A 960 -5.63 43.95 -1.17
N GLU A 961 -6.29 43.40 -0.15
CA GLU A 961 -7.38 44.05 0.57
C GLU A 961 -7.00 44.37 2.02
N ALA A 962 -7.76 45.24 2.66
CA ALA A 962 -7.53 45.62 4.06
C ALA A 962 -7.65 44.42 5.05
N GLY A 963 -8.30 43.33 4.62
CA GLY A 963 -8.42 42.11 5.39
C GLY A 963 -7.17 41.23 5.36
N ASP A 964 -6.29 41.40 4.39
CA ASP A 964 -5.07 40.61 4.24
C ASP A 964 -3.99 41.11 5.21
N ARG A 965 -3.92 40.51 6.37
CA ARG A 965 -2.96 40.92 7.43
C ARG A 965 -1.54 40.38 7.21
N THR A 966 -1.39 39.38 6.39
CA THR A 966 -0.09 38.72 6.08
C THR A 966 0.01 38.37 4.62
N PRO A 967 1.22 38.30 4.03
CA PRO A 967 1.44 37.85 2.66
C PRO A 967 0.82 36.47 2.40
N MET A 968 0.81 35.59 3.41
CA MET A 968 0.26 34.27 3.33
C MET A 968 -1.26 34.26 3.14
N LEU A 969 -2.00 35.20 3.75
CA LEU A 969 -3.45 35.32 3.58
C LEU A 969 -3.80 35.75 2.14
N LEU A 970 -3.05 36.68 1.57
CA LEU A 970 -3.18 37.06 0.16
C LEU A 970 -2.92 35.87 -0.75
N TYR A 971 -1.87 35.09 -0.45
CA TYR A 971 -1.56 33.89 -1.22
C TYR A 971 -2.68 32.83 -1.13
N GLN A 972 -3.19 32.57 0.07
CA GLN A 972 -4.29 31.64 0.29
C GLN A 972 -5.60 32.05 -0.40
N ARG A 973 -5.85 33.37 -0.55
CA ARG A 973 -7.01 33.84 -1.32
C ARG A 973 -6.82 33.55 -2.80
N ALA A 974 -5.63 33.82 -3.33
CA ALA A 974 -5.30 33.52 -4.72
C ALA A 974 -5.40 32.02 -5.02
N ASP A 975 -4.89 31.19 -4.12
CA ASP A 975 -4.92 29.74 -4.23
C ASP A 975 -6.37 29.19 -4.22
N ARG A 976 -7.23 29.71 -3.32
CA ARG A 976 -8.67 29.37 -3.33
C ARG A 976 -9.38 29.79 -4.61
N ALA A 977 -8.98 30.93 -5.17
CA ALA A 977 -9.51 31.37 -6.46
C ALA A 977 -9.03 30.44 -7.59
N LEU A 978 -7.77 30.02 -7.57
CA LEU A 978 -7.24 29.03 -8.50
C LEU A 978 -8.02 27.71 -8.41
N TYR A 979 -8.30 27.26 -7.19
CA TYR A 979 -9.10 26.04 -6.99
C TYR A 979 -10.51 26.16 -7.61
N ARG A 980 -11.14 27.35 -7.48
CA ARG A 980 -12.43 27.61 -8.17
C ARG A 980 -12.28 27.59 -9.69
N ALA A 981 -11.24 28.20 -10.23
CA ALA A 981 -10.98 28.16 -11.67
C ALA A 981 -10.89 26.74 -12.18
N LYS A 982 -10.19 25.86 -11.44
CA LYS A 982 -10.05 24.43 -11.76
C LYS A 982 -11.39 23.68 -11.65
N SER A 983 -12.19 23.94 -10.62
CA SER A 983 -13.46 23.25 -10.41
C SER A 983 -14.58 23.68 -11.37
N GLU A 984 -14.53 24.91 -11.88
CA GLU A 984 -15.52 25.47 -12.80
C GLU A 984 -15.24 25.16 -14.28
N GLY A 985 -14.30 24.30 -14.58
CA GLY A 985 -14.04 23.78 -15.93
C GLY A 985 -12.73 24.21 -16.53
N ARG A 986 -11.78 24.70 -15.73
CA ARG A 986 -10.41 25.05 -16.13
C ARG A 986 -10.32 26.13 -17.23
N ASP A 987 -9.14 26.35 -17.77
CA ASP A 987 -8.82 27.36 -18.81
C ASP A 987 -9.49 28.70 -18.52
N ARG A 988 -9.32 29.19 -17.30
CA ARG A 988 -9.91 30.45 -16.86
C ARG A 988 -9.19 31.09 -15.69
N THR A 989 -9.50 32.34 -15.48
CA THR A 989 -9.07 33.07 -14.28
C THR A 989 -10.28 33.31 -13.39
N ALA A 990 -10.19 32.86 -12.14
CA ALA A 990 -11.19 33.19 -11.12
C ALA A 990 -10.62 34.34 -10.25
N ILE A 991 -11.47 35.29 -9.95
CA ILE A 991 -11.13 36.42 -9.08
C ILE A 991 -11.55 36.07 -7.65
N GLY A 992 -10.62 36.18 -6.68
CA GLY A 992 -10.81 35.75 -5.31
C GLY A 992 -11.12 36.84 -4.32
#